data_6395522dd26513ceef6fa63e62701567
#
_entry.id   6395522dd26513ceef6fa63e62701567
#
_cell.length_a   1.000
_cell.length_b   1.000
_cell.length_c   1.000
_cell.angle_alpha   90.00
_cell.angle_beta   90.00
_cell.angle_gamma   90.00
#
_symmetry.space_group_name_H-M   'P 1'
#
loop_
_entity.id
_entity.type
_entity.pdbx_description
1 polymer ?
#
loop_
_entity_poly.entity_id
_entity_poly.type
_entity_poly.pdbx_seq_one_letter_code
_entity_poly.pdbx_strand_id
1 'polypeptide(L)'
;MQSLHRGSFCAQDGEKPGEGSDVYPSRCSSRNPSRSLELLALPAHRLSQGTLGYISEDSLGQRKRRWHLPTGGFLARKRIHKGDRRQGRAKVSKRPSALLTGTLSLSRPGVATVSTPEGTYALAKYGIHEAMHGDEVQVSLVSAKGKTPLANVRFVLTRATQTFLGIYHDAGPLGAVVPLDSRIQRDFFVLPEDPSVGRHYVFEGDVVVARITEYPTRKSAAVVTIERRVGSAEDLDMNVEATIASYGLATEFPIKALRQAEKISVDADKALVEDASRHDLREELCITVDPADAKDFDDAVGARKLEDGDFELWVHIADVAHYVNWDSPIDLEARMRTCSAYLVDRVLPMLPEKLCNDVCSLRPAEDRLAMSVKMMLSSSGKILGATAMNSVIRSRARLSYDQVDSYLQGDAAALDSVVPREDAGAIKEMITVLNQIRALREEIREKRGSVDFESVETRVVLDQDNKPTGVSVRERTQATGLIEEAMLAANESVAHMLSQHDLESAYRVHEQPSPESLKLAVTPLVAMGALEPDVASRIAIGDQTALQEALESVHGTRYSRVVNAQLLRAQKRAIYLPTNQGHFALGADAYCHFTSPIRRYPDVIVHRTLKRLLRGQTASRAELSALPDICSTCSEQERKADAAARATQKIKLAEYYQSRLGEETWGTIDGCERFGLFITLDDTYADGLLAVRDLGHEWYVYDQETLALIGESTGKTYRIGGRVRVKISGVNVARGQIDLALVE
;
A
#
# COMPACT_ATOMS: atom_id res chain seq x y z
N MET A 1 25.15 50.48 23.95
CA MET A 1 25.20 51.67 23.10
C MET A 1 23.96 51.55 22.21
N GLN A 2 22.88 52.21 22.60
CA GLN A 2 22.38 53.51 22.14
C GLN A 2 22.10 53.46 20.63
N SER A 3 20.94 53.80 20.06
CA SER A 3 19.74 54.54 20.51
C SER A 3 18.76 54.58 19.34
N LEU A 4 17.41 54.38 19.57
CA LEU A 4 16.35 55.40 19.43
C LEU A 4 16.02 55.96 18.01
N HIS A 5 14.79 55.76 17.50
CA HIS A 5 13.67 56.72 17.45
C HIS A 5 12.48 56.09 16.72
N ARG A 6 11.25 55.89 17.27
CA ARG A 6 10.11 56.76 17.63
C ARG A 6 9.49 57.54 16.45
N GLY A 7 8.20 57.38 16.34
CA GLY A 7 7.18 58.27 15.79
C GLY A 7 5.99 57.47 15.28
N SER A 8 4.89 57.20 15.90
CA SER A 8 3.79 57.98 16.51
C SER A 8 3.00 58.87 15.52
N PHE A 9 1.70 58.55 15.36
CA PHE A 9 0.51 59.40 15.55
C PHE A 9 -0.68 58.76 14.83
N CYS A 10 -1.73 58.38 15.61
CA CYS A 10 -3.01 59.03 15.96
C CYS A 10 -3.99 59.09 14.77
N ALA A 11 -5.18 58.65 14.85
CA ALA A 11 -6.30 58.44 15.75
C ALA A 11 -7.57 59.07 15.15
N GLN A 12 -8.70 58.56 15.58
CA GLN A 12 -10.09 59.13 15.65
C GLN A 12 -10.97 58.91 14.40
N ASP A 13 -12.20 58.61 14.47
CA ASP A 13 -13.35 58.39 15.36
C ASP A 13 -14.47 57.96 14.44
N GLY A 14 -15.44 57.25 14.74
CA GLY A 14 -16.47 57.19 15.71
C GLY A 14 -17.76 56.74 15.08
N GLU A 15 -18.55 56.14 15.89
CA GLU A 15 -20.01 56.08 16.01
C GLU A 15 -20.74 54.79 15.54
N LYS A 16 -21.31 54.19 16.57
CA LYS A 16 -22.54 53.35 16.63
C LYS A 16 -23.74 54.29 16.85
N PRO A 17 -25.01 53.86 17.00
CA PRO A 17 -25.66 52.54 16.93
C PRO A 17 -27.05 52.54 16.23
N GLY A 18 -27.78 51.42 16.23
CA GLY A 18 -29.21 51.37 15.91
C GLY A 18 -29.83 49.98 15.95
N GLU A 19 -30.57 49.76 17.01
CA GLU A 19 -31.40 48.60 17.39
C GLU A 19 -32.61 48.35 16.50
N GLY A 20 -33.18 47.15 16.62
CA GLY A 20 -34.58 46.82 16.37
C GLY A 20 -34.81 45.48 15.73
N SER A 21 -34.97 44.45 16.49
CA SER A 21 -36.15 43.73 17.00
C SER A 21 -37.01 43.02 15.98
N ASP A 22 -37.11 41.73 16.22
CA ASP A 22 -38.27 40.83 16.38
C ASP A 22 -39.05 40.28 15.19
N VAL A 23 -39.34 39.00 15.42
CA VAL A 23 -40.57 38.22 15.18
C VAL A 23 -40.61 37.18 14.09
N TYR A 24 -40.51 35.90 14.51
CA TYR A 24 -41.18 34.73 13.91
C TYR A 24 -42.71 34.88 13.96
N PRO A 25 -43.54 34.24 13.12
CA PRO A 25 -43.78 32.79 13.23
C PRO A 25 -44.22 31.98 11.99
N SER A 26 -43.94 30.69 12.08
CA SER A 26 -44.79 29.50 11.84
C SER A 26 -45.73 29.32 10.63
N ARG A 27 -45.61 28.12 10.10
CA ARG A 27 -46.62 27.08 9.70
C ARG A 27 -47.28 27.10 8.32
N CYS A 28 -47.11 25.94 7.73
CA CYS A 28 -48.08 24.97 7.19
C CYS A 28 -48.56 25.04 5.73
N SER A 29 -48.39 23.90 5.12
CA SER A 29 -49.34 23.06 4.38
C SER A 29 -49.29 23.04 2.86
N SER A 30 -48.91 21.84 2.40
CA SER A 30 -49.56 21.00 1.39
C SER A 30 -50.18 21.59 0.13
N ARG A 31 -49.74 21.13 -1.04
CA ARG A 31 -50.53 20.44 -2.05
C ARG A 31 -49.81 20.35 -3.40
N ASN A 32 -49.66 19.11 -3.86
CA ASN A 32 -49.50 18.77 -5.29
C ASN A 32 -50.80 19.05 -6.01
N PRO A 33 -50.88 19.39 -7.32
CA PRO A 33 -50.88 18.30 -8.30
C PRO A 33 -50.31 18.64 -9.70
N SER A 34 -49.78 17.58 -10.34
CA SER A 34 -49.84 17.23 -11.77
C SER A 34 -50.17 18.29 -12.84
N ARG A 35 -49.32 18.35 -13.88
CA ARG A 35 -49.65 18.41 -15.34
C ARG A 35 -48.36 18.37 -16.18
N SER A 36 -48.22 17.31 -16.98
CA SER A 36 -48.35 17.26 -18.47
C SER A 36 -47.19 17.82 -19.27
N LEU A 37 -46.47 16.90 -19.89
CA LEU A 37 -45.85 16.86 -21.23
C LEU A 37 -45.98 18.12 -22.12
N GLU A 38 -44.81 18.62 -22.55
CA GLU A 38 -44.70 19.16 -23.92
C GLU A 38 -43.26 18.88 -24.43
N LEU A 39 -43.21 18.16 -25.57
CA LEU A 39 -42.07 17.98 -26.44
C LEU A 39 -41.65 19.32 -27.05
N LEU A 40 -40.36 19.66 -26.99
CA LEU A 40 -39.74 20.57 -27.95
C LEU A 40 -38.40 20.02 -28.42
N ALA A 41 -38.40 19.59 -29.68
CA ALA A 41 -37.23 19.25 -30.45
C ALA A 41 -36.45 20.51 -30.83
N LEU A 42 -35.13 20.50 -30.68
CA LEU A 42 -34.21 21.40 -31.38
C LEU A 42 -32.84 20.71 -31.66
N PRO A 43 -32.03 21.20 -32.59
CA PRO A 43 -31.46 20.39 -33.65
C PRO A 43 -29.99 20.00 -33.46
N ALA A 44 -29.59 18.97 -34.22
CA ALA A 44 -28.25 18.46 -34.34
C ALA A 44 -27.21 19.55 -34.73
N HIS A 45 -26.18 19.71 -33.89
CA HIS A 45 -24.93 20.33 -34.29
C HIS A 45 -23.82 19.27 -34.38
N ARG A 46 -23.23 19.20 -35.55
CA ARG A 46 -22.06 18.39 -35.91
C ARG A 46 -20.91 18.66 -34.94
N LEU A 47 -20.38 17.62 -34.35
CA LEU A 47 -19.04 17.62 -33.80
C LEU A 47 -18.18 16.61 -34.57
N SER A 48 -17.05 17.11 -34.98
CA SER A 48 -16.03 16.51 -35.83
C SER A 48 -15.39 15.29 -35.22
N GLN A 49 -15.13 14.32 -36.06
CA GLN A 49 -14.39 13.09 -35.88
C GLN A 49 -13.00 13.32 -35.25
N GLY A 50 -12.71 12.56 -34.21
CA GLY A 50 -11.38 12.34 -33.62
C GLY A 50 -11.24 10.89 -33.20
N THR A 51 -10.77 10.09 -34.11
CA THR A 51 -9.97 8.84 -34.00
C THR A 51 -10.31 7.85 -32.87
N LEU A 52 -11.37 7.09 -33.05
CA LEU A 52 -11.52 5.74 -32.51
C LEU A 52 -11.05 4.78 -33.60
N GLY A 53 -10.08 3.92 -33.25
CA GLY A 53 -9.55 2.90 -34.15
C GLY A 53 -10.65 1.91 -34.54
N TYR A 54 -11.00 1.95 -35.78
CA TYR A 54 -11.96 1.07 -36.46
C TYR A 54 -11.50 -0.38 -36.38
N ILE A 55 -12.34 -1.24 -35.83
CA ILE A 55 -12.41 -2.65 -36.22
C ILE A 55 -13.07 -2.64 -37.59
N SER A 56 -12.31 -3.01 -38.63
CA SER A 56 -12.78 -3.02 -39.98
C SER A 56 -13.92 -4.02 -40.16
N GLU A 57 -15.01 -3.56 -40.77
CA GLU A 57 -16.19 -4.34 -41.22
C GLU A 57 -15.89 -5.42 -42.29
N ASP A 58 -14.64 -5.64 -42.66
CA ASP A 58 -14.27 -6.56 -43.74
C ASP A 58 -14.20 -8.05 -43.35
N SER A 59 -14.53 -8.45 -42.13
CA SER A 59 -14.57 -9.85 -41.73
C SER A 59 -15.95 -10.54 -41.75
N LEU A 60 -17.01 -9.84 -42.13
CA LEU A 60 -18.38 -10.37 -42.23
C LEU A 60 -18.91 -10.57 -43.66
N GLY A 61 -18.06 -10.54 -44.67
CA GLY A 61 -18.38 -10.79 -46.05
C GLY A 61 -18.04 -12.21 -46.50
N GLN A 62 -19.08 -12.98 -46.73
CA GLN A 62 -19.11 -14.17 -47.60
C GLN A 62 -18.37 -15.44 -47.14
N ARG A 63 -19.12 -16.34 -46.52
CA ARG A 63 -19.15 -17.77 -46.87
C ARG A 63 -20.37 -18.49 -46.30
N LYS A 64 -21.50 -18.44 -47.02
CA LYS A 64 -22.51 -19.48 -46.96
C LYS A 64 -21.89 -20.79 -47.41
N ARG A 65 -21.64 -21.75 -46.53
CA ARG A 65 -21.46 -23.16 -46.88
C ARG A 65 -22.39 -24.01 -46.02
N ARG A 66 -23.28 -24.70 -46.73
CA ARG A 66 -24.22 -25.72 -46.28
C ARG A 66 -23.49 -26.79 -45.46
N TRP A 67 -24.05 -27.09 -44.32
CA TRP A 67 -23.70 -28.29 -43.56
C TRP A 67 -24.37 -29.49 -44.18
N HIS A 68 -23.57 -30.47 -44.67
CA HIS A 68 -24.02 -31.84 -44.90
C HIS A 68 -23.28 -32.72 -43.91
N LEU A 69 -24.05 -33.44 -43.10
CA LEU A 69 -23.63 -34.59 -42.31
C LEU A 69 -23.30 -35.73 -43.24
N PRO A 70 -22.24 -36.49 -43.01
CA PRO A 70 -22.15 -37.85 -43.51
C PRO A 70 -22.26 -38.88 -42.37
N THR A 71 -23.29 -39.68 -42.50
CA THR A 71 -23.42 -40.98 -41.86
C THR A 71 -22.63 -42.01 -42.63
N GLY A 72 -21.95 -42.90 -41.89
CA GLY A 72 -21.79 -44.31 -42.33
C GLY A 72 -20.52 -44.71 -43.01
N GLY A 73 -19.70 -45.46 -42.31
CA GLY A 73 -19.43 -46.89 -42.60
C GLY A 73 -18.39 -47.33 -43.66
N PHE A 74 -17.40 -48.01 -43.16
CA PHE A 74 -16.80 -49.25 -43.64
C PHE A 74 -15.77 -49.30 -44.85
N LEU A 75 -14.70 -49.98 -44.49
CA LEU A 75 -13.87 -50.98 -45.23
C LEU A 75 -12.61 -50.53 -45.98
N ALA A 76 -11.60 -51.21 -45.55
CA ALA A 76 -10.22 -51.35 -46.04
C ALA A 76 -10.06 -51.66 -47.52
N ARG A 77 -8.98 -51.13 -48.11
CA ARG A 77 -8.20 -51.92 -49.12
C ARG A 77 -6.73 -51.48 -49.15
N LYS A 78 -5.85 -52.45 -48.82
CA LYS A 78 -4.42 -52.40 -49.05
C LYS A 78 -4.12 -52.23 -50.55
N ARG A 79 -3.18 -51.35 -50.86
CA ARG A 79 -2.33 -51.55 -52.09
C ARG A 79 -0.87 -51.30 -51.73
N ILE A 80 -0.10 -52.34 -51.95
CA ILE A 80 1.35 -52.41 -51.84
C ILE A 80 1.92 -51.79 -53.13
N HIS A 81 2.86 -50.85 -53.00
CA HIS A 81 3.85 -50.62 -54.05
C HIS A 81 5.26 -50.51 -53.46
N LYS A 82 6.14 -51.24 -54.06
CA LYS A 82 7.56 -51.41 -53.76
C LYS A 82 8.41 -50.19 -54.09
N GLY A 83 9.38 -49.93 -53.21
CA GLY A 83 10.76 -49.62 -53.65
C GLY A 83 11.10 -48.13 -53.65
N ASP A 84 11.75 -47.64 -52.59
CA ASP A 84 13.07 -47.04 -52.78
C ASP A 84 13.85 -47.00 -51.46
N ARG A 85 15.07 -47.55 -51.51
CA ARG A 85 16.02 -47.50 -50.39
C ARG A 85 16.60 -46.09 -50.29
N ARG A 86 16.25 -45.33 -49.23
CA ARG A 86 17.08 -44.24 -48.76
C ARG A 86 17.37 -44.45 -47.28
N GLN A 87 18.66 -44.39 -47.00
CA GLN A 87 19.35 -44.66 -45.77
C GLN A 87 18.68 -43.95 -44.58
N GLY A 88 18.47 -44.70 -43.51
CA GLY A 88 17.92 -44.26 -42.26
C GLY A 88 18.78 -43.18 -41.59
N ARG A 89 18.28 -41.97 -41.51
CA ARG A 89 18.63 -41.04 -40.44
C ARG A 89 17.84 -41.48 -39.22
N ALA A 90 18.54 -41.98 -38.22
CA ALA A 90 18.00 -42.25 -36.91
C ALA A 90 17.24 -41.00 -36.41
N LYS A 91 15.93 -41.14 -36.17
CA LYS A 91 15.17 -40.18 -35.42
C LYS A 91 15.73 -40.19 -33.99
N VAL A 92 16.54 -39.18 -33.66
CA VAL A 92 16.88 -38.86 -32.28
C VAL A 92 15.54 -38.64 -31.57
N SER A 93 15.17 -39.55 -30.69
CA SER A 93 14.04 -39.37 -29.79
C SER A 93 14.34 -38.15 -28.97
N LYS A 94 13.63 -37.04 -29.23
CA LYS A 94 13.65 -35.90 -28.33
C LYS A 94 13.11 -36.39 -26.97
N ARG A 95 13.99 -36.49 -25.97
CA ARG A 95 13.54 -36.61 -24.59
C ARG A 95 12.50 -35.51 -24.37
N PRO A 96 11.35 -35.78 -23.75
CA PRO A 96 10.43 -34.72 -23.38
C PRO A 96 11.21 -33.71 -22.53
N SER A 97 11.26 -32.46 -22.95
CA SER A 97 11.81 -31.41 -22.12
C SER A 97 11.07 -31.43 -20.77
N ALA A 98 11.81 -31.44 -19.67
CA ALA A 98 11.20 -31.34 -18.36
C ALA A 98 10.22 -30.15 -18.35
N LEU A 99 9.01 -30.37 -17.83
CA LEU A 99 8.04 -29.30 -17.64
C LEU A 99 8.46 -28.53 -16.41
N LEU A 100 8.57 -27.21 -16.54
CA LEU A 100 8.84 -26.30 -15.44
C LEU A 100 7.53 -25.68 -14.99
N THR A 101 7.36 -25.52 -13.68
CA THR A 101 6.23 -24.78 -13.10
C THR A 101 6.67 -23.37 -12.75
N GLY A 102 5.83 -22.38 -13.05
CA GLY A 102 6.14 -20.99 -12.73
C GLY A 102 4.94 -20.07 -12.93
N THR A 103 5.10 -18.81 -12.52
CA THR A 103 4.07 -17.79 -12.62
C THR A 103 4.21 -16.98 -13.89
N LEU A 104 3.11 -16.83 -14.64
CA LEU A 104 3.02 -16.05 -15.86
C LEU A 104 2.88 -14.55 -15.55
N SER A 105 3.77 -13.74 -16.11
CA SER A 105 3.69 -12.28 -16.02
C SER A 105 3.55 -11.66 -17.41
N LEU A 106 2.54 -10.79 -17.58
CA LEU A 106 2.39 -9.94 -18.75
C LEU A 106 2.73 -8.50 -18.34
N SER A 107 3.75 -7.91 -18.96
CA SER A 107 4.17 -6.52 -18.68
C SER A 107 3.54 -5.52 -19.66
N ARG A 108 3.27 -5.94 -20.89
CA ARG A 108 2.57 -5.19 -21.95
C ARG A 108 2.03 -6.14 -23.01
N PRO A 109 1.15 -5.64 -23.93
CA PRO A 109 0.67 -6.45 -25.02
C PRO A 109 1.79 -7.13 -25.80
N GLY A 110 1.75 -8.47 -25.86
CA GLY A 110 2.73 -9.29 -26.57
C GLY A 110 4.05 -9.57 -25.84
N VAL A 111 4.28 -9.01 -24.65
CA VAL A 111 5.47 -9.28 -23.83
C VAL A 111 5.05 -10.05 -22.59
N ALA A 112 5.35 -11.34 -22.59
CA ALA A 112 5.05 -12.25 -21.50
C ALA A 112 6.30 -13.03 -21.06
N THR A 113 6.45 -13.21 -19.77
CA THR A 113 7.51 -14.00 -19.13
C THR A 113 6.92 -15.01 -18.16
N VAL A 114 7.64 -16.09 -17.91
CA VAL A 114 7.33 -17.05 -16.83
C VAL A 114 8.51 -17.11 -15.88
N SER A 115 8.26 -16.82 -14.61
CA SER A 115 9.24 -16.96 -13.53
C SER A 115 9.11 -18.33 -12.91
N THR A 116 10.20 -19.10 -12.95
CA THR A 116 10.31 -20.46 -12.39
C THR A 116 11.45 -20.47 -11.37
N PRO A 117 11.57 -21.50 -10.52
CA PRO A 117 12.74 -21.66 -9.63
C PRO A 117 14.09 -21.71 -10.38
N GLU A 118 14.10 -22.18 -11.64
CA GLU A 118 15.31 -22.25 -12.46
C GLU A 118 15.64 -20.95 -13.20
N GLY A 119 14.75 -19.95 -13.16
CA GLY A 119 14.96 -18.66 -13.80
C GLY A 119 13.72 -18.10 -14.51
N THR A 120 13.85 -16.90 -15.07
CA THR A 120 12.77 -16.22 -15.81
C THR A 120 12.97 -16.41 -17.33
N TYR A 121 11.93 -16.86 -18.01
CA TYR A 121 11.93 -17.16 -19.44
C TYR A 121 10.88 -16.32 -20.18
N ALA A 122 11.27 -15.70 -21.28
CA ALA A 122 10.32 -15.07 -22.19
C ALA A 122 9.46 -16.12 -22.91
N LEU A 123 8.19 -15.79 -23.19
CA LEU A 123 7.32 -16.71 -23.94
C LEU A 123 7.62 -16.68 -25.45
N ALA A 124 7.47 -17.85 -26.06
CA ALA A 124 7.47 -17.96 -27.51
C ALA A 124 6.24 -17.22 -28.10
N LYS A 125 6.36 -16.75 -29.34
CA LYS A 125 5.23 -16.17 -30.07
C LYS A 125 4.04 -17.14 -30.06
N TYR A 126 2.89 -16.67 -29.59
CA TYR A 126 1.68 -17.48 -29.35
C TYR A 126 1.82 -18.56 -28.25
N GLY A 127 2.89 -18.53 -27.44
CA GLY A 127 3.14 -19.51 -26.39
C GLY A 127 2.32 -19.32 -25.11
N ILE A 128 1.54 -18.26 -25.01
CA ILE A 128 0.70 -17.98 -23.86
C ILE A 128 -0.58 -18.84 -23.81
N HIS A 129 -1.07 -19.26 -24.99
CA HIS A 129 -2.30 -20.06 -25.14
C HIS A 129 -3.49 -19.47 -24.37
N GLU A 130 -4.14 -20.27 -23.50
CA GLU A 130 -5.29 -19.88 -22.66
C GLU A 130 -4.91 -19.26 -21.32
N ALA A 131 -3.63 -19.15 -21.01
CA ALA A 131 -3.18 -18.58 -19.76
C ALA A 131 -3.37 -17.05 -19.69
N MET A 132 -3.52 -16.54 -18.49
CA MET A 132 -3.71 -15.12 -18.17
C MET A 132 -2.60 -14.63 -17.24
N HIS A 133 -2.49 -13.33 -17.05
CA HIS A 133 -1.53 -12.73 -16.11
C HIS A 133 -1.73 -13.28 -14.70
N GLY A 134 -0.63 -13.64 -14.04
CA GLY A 134 -0.63 -14.20 -12.68
C GLY A 134 -0.88 -15.70 -12.60
N ASP A 135 -1.37 -16.36 -13.65
CA ASP A 135 -1.64 -17.80 -13.63
C ASP A 135 -0.37 -18.60 -13.30
N GLU A 136 -0.52 -19.62 -12.46
CA GLU A 136 0.49 -20.63 -12.28
C GLU A 136 0.41 -21.63 -13.44
N VAL A 137 1.50 -21.78 -14.17
CA VAL A 137 1.53 -22.54 -15.42
C VAL A 137 2.64 -23.57 -15.46
N GLN A 138 2.39 -24.67 -16.16
CA GLN A 138 3.46 -25.56 -16.61
C GLN A 138 3.91 -25.19 -18.01
N VAL A 139 5.21 -24.99 -18.17
CA VAL A 139 5.83 -24.61 -19.44
C VAL A 139 6.85 -25.62 -19.92
N SER A 140 6.97 -25.74 -21.23
CA SER A 140 8.08 -26.44 -21.86
C SER A 140 9.04 -25.43 -22.49
N LEU A 141 10.35 -25.63 -22.36
CA LEU A 141 11.34 -24.79 -22.99
C LEU A 141 11.56 -25.20 -24.45
N VAL A 142 11.58 -24.21 -25.33
CA VAL A 142 11.89 -24.38 -26.76
C VAL A 142 13.21 -23.67 -27.03
N SER A 143 14.25 -24.42 -27.30
CA SER A 143 15.59 -23.91 -27.63
C SER A 143 15.84 -23.96 -29.13
N ALA A 144 16.24 -22.84 -29.73
CA ALA A 144 16.91 -22.83 -31.03
C ALA A 144 18.42 -22.74 -30.80
N LYS A 145 19.22 -23.48 -31.60
CA LYS A 145 20.69 -23.47 -31.47
C LYS A 145 21.25 -22.05 -31.38
N GLY A 146 21.92 -21.72 -30.27
CA GLY A 146 22.57 -20.43 -30.05
C GLY A 146 21.64 -19.27 -29.63
N LYS A 147 20.39 -19.55 -29.21
CA LYS A 147 19.45 -18.53 -28.70
C LYS A 147 18.98 -18.90 -27.31
N THR A 148 18.69 -17.87 -26.52
CA THR A 148 18.04 -18.02 -25.20
C THR A 148 16.77 -18.86 -25.31
N PRO A 149 16.55 -19.85 -24.46
CA PRO A 149 15.36 -20.68 -24.49
C PRO A 149 14.10 -19.84 -24.23
N LEU A 150 13.04 -20.13 -24.98
CA LEU A 150 11.73 -19.51 -24.81
C LEU A 150 10.77 -20.50 -24.16
N ALA A 151 9.90 -20.02 -23.28
CA ALA A 151 8.87 -20.84 -22.66
C ALA A 151 7.62 -20.95 -23.57
N ASN A 152 6.90 -22.06 -23.44
CA ASN A 152 5.63 -22.30 -24.09
C ASN A 152 4.68 -22.96 -23.08
N VAL A 153 3.58 -22.31 -22.74
CA VAL A 153 2.60 -22.81 -21.77
C VAL A 153 2.01 -24.13 -22.29
N ARG A 154 1.95 -25.12 -21.44
CA ARG A 154 1.34 -26.43 -21.70
C ARG A 154 0.03 -26.60 -20.96
N PHE A 155 0.02 -26.23 -19.67
CA PHE A 155 -1.14 -26.34 -18.79
C PHE A 155 -1.18 -25.12 -17.87
N VAL A 156 -2.39 -24.69 -17.55
CA VAL A 156 -2.65 -23.75 -16.45
C VAL A 156 -3.00 -24.61 -15.24
N LEU A 157 -2.23 -24.46 -14.17
CA LEU A 157 -2.43 -25.21 -12.91
C LEU A 157 -3.41 -24.49 -12.01
N THR A 158 -3.18 -23.20 -11.81
CA THR A 158 -3.99 -22.36 -10.92
C THR A 158 -4.32 -21.06 -11.64
N ARG A 159 -5.58 -20.62 -11.55
CA ARG A 159 -6.06 -19.36 -12.09
C ARG A 159 -5.88 -18.25 -11.07
N ALA A 160 -5.14 -17.20 -11.40
CA ALA A 160 -4.96 -16.04 -10.53
C ALA A 160 -6.15 -15.09 -10.60
N THR A 161 -6.69 -14.84 -11.79
CA THR A 161 -7.80 -13.92 -12.00
C THR A 161 -9.12 -14.68 -11.96
N GLN A 162 -9.93 -14.49 -10.93
CA GLN A 162 -11.29 -15.02 -10.83
C GLN A 162 -12.34 -13.94 -11.06
N THR A 163 -12.06 -12.72 -10.61
CA THR A 163 -12.87 -11.52 -10.81
C THR A 163 -11.99 -10.40 -11.35
N PHE A 164 -12.60 -9.48 -12.10
CA PHE A 164 -11.90 -8.28 -12.58
C PHE A 164 -12.88 -7.12 -12.73
N LEU A 165 -12.35 -5.92 -12.72
CA LEU A 165 -13.08 -4.68 -13.00
C LEU A 165 -13.07 -4.42 -14.52
N GLY A 166 -14.20 -4.09 -15.08
CA GLY A 166 -14.33 -3.78 -16.49
C GLY A 166 -15.48 -2.83 -16.80
N ILE A 167 -15.49 -2.28 -18.01
CA ILE A 167 -16.58 -1.48 -18.52
C ILE A 167 -17.55 -2.41 -19.25
N TYR A 168 -18.83 -2.31 -18.90
CA TYR A 168 -19.89 -3.04 -19.57
C TYR A 168 -20.30 -2.33 -20.86
N HIS A 169 -20.45 -3.10 -21.92
CA HIS A 169 -20.95 -2.67 -23.20
C HIS A 169 -22.10 -3.57 -23.65
N ASP A 170 -23.18 -2.97 -24.12
CA ASP A 170 -24.28 -3.68 -24.75
C ASP A 170 -23.87 -4.06 -26.20
N ALA A 171 -23.64 -5.34 -26.42
CA ALA A 171 -23.24 -5.90 -27.70
C ALA A 171 -24.40 -6.65 -28.39
N GLY A 172 -25.60 -6.14 -28.30
CA GLY A 172 -26.81 -6.70 -28.88
C GLY A 172 -27.38 -7.84 -28.03
N PRO A 173 -27.39 -9.12 -28.49
CA PRO A 173 -27.91 -10.20 -27.65
C PRO A 173 -26.96 -10.60 -26.50
N LEU A 174 -25.70 -10.14 -26.52
CA LEU A 174 -24.69 -10.41 -25.52
C LEU A 174 -24.30 -9.11 -24.83
N GLY A 175 -23.98 -9.17 -23.54
CA GLY A 175 -23.18 -8.13 -22.90
C GLY A 175 -21.69 -8.40 -23.15
N ALA A 176 -20.88 -7.36 -23.25
CA ALA A 176 -19.42 -7.47 -23.26
C ALA A 176 -18.83 -6.72 -22.07
N VAL A 177 -17.80 -7.27 -21.43
CA VAL A 177 -17.08 -6.59 -20.35
C VAL A 177 -15.63 -6.42 -20.77
N VAL A 178 -15.22 -5.17 -20.97
CA VAL A 178 -13.84 -4.79 -21.33
C VAL A 178 -13.04 -4.56 -20.05
N PRO A 179 -12.02 -5.40 -19.76
CA PRO A 179 -11.23 -5.24 -18.54
C PRO A 179 -10.48 -3.91 -18.52
N LEU A 180 -10.46 -3.26 -17.35
CA LEU A 180 -9.66 -2.05 -17.13
C LEU A 180 -8.17 -2.39 -16.95
N ASP A 181 -7.86 -3.56 -16.42
CA ASP A 181 -6.48 -4.05 -16.36
C ASP A 181 -6.00 -4.48 -17.76
N SER A 182 -5.12 -3.66 -18.36
CA SER A 182 -4.55 -3.91 -19.69
C SER A 182 -3.74 -5.20 -19.81
N ARG A 183 -3.42 -5.87 -18.70
CA ARG A 183 -2.77 -7.18 -18.66
C ARG A 183 -3.75 -8.31 -18.93
N ILE A 184 -5.05 -8.06 -18.72
CA ILE A 184 -6.14 -9.01 -19.04
C ILE A 184 -6.56 -8.78 -20.49
N GLN A 185 -5.95 -9.52 -21.41
CA GLN A 185 -6.13 -9.34 -22.86
C GLN A 185 -7.03 -10.42 -23.43
N ARG A 186 -8.29 -10.43 -23.02
CA ARG A 186 -9.30 -11.40 -23.49
C ARG A 186 -10.64 -10.74 -23.67
N ASP A 187 -11.47 -11.33 -24.52
CA ASP A 187 -12.86 -10.93 -24.67
C ASP A 187 -13.70 -11.68 -23.65
N PHE A 188 -14.52 -10.95 -22.92
CA PHE A 188 -15.41 -11.46 -21.87
C PHE A 188 -16.84 -11.11 -22.22
N PHE A 189 -17.71 -12.10 -22.17
CA PHE A 189 -19.11 -11.93 -22.54
C PHE A 189 -20.04 -12.33 -21.42
N VAL A 190 -21.13 -11.57 -21.26
CA VAL A 190 -22.28 -11.93 -20.42
C VAL A 190 -23.32 -12.55 -21.34
N LEU A 191 -23.77 -13.77 -20.99
CA LEU A 191 -24.74 -14.49 -21.80
C LEU A 191 -26.16 -13.86 -21.68
N PRO A 192 -27.02 -14.00 -22.70
CA PRO A 192 -28.37 -13.41 -22.66
C PRO A 192 -29.24 -13.96 -21.52
N GLU A 193 -28.98 -15.19 -21.10
CA GLU A 193 -29.71 -15.88 -20.03
C GLU A 193 -29.19 -15.48 -18.63
N ASP A 194 -28.08 -14.77 -18.53
CA ASP A 194 -27.51 -14.36 -17.24
C ASP A 194 -28.32 -13.17 -16.68
N PRO A 195 -28.97 -13.35 -15.52
CA PRO A 195 -29.81 -12.30 -14.94
C PRO A 195 -29.00 -11.18 -14.26
N SER A 196 -27.68 -11.24 -14.26
CA SER A 196 -26.84 -10.34 -13.46
C SER A 196 -26.93 -8.88 -13.93
N VAL A 197 -27.00 -8.62 -15.25
CA VAL A 197 -27.17 -7.28 -15.81
C VAL A 197 -28.45 -6.62 -15.27
N GLY A 198 -29.58 -7.31 -15.37
CA GLY A 198 -30.85 -6.78 -14.85
C GLY A 198 -30.89 -6.71 -13.32
N ARG A 199 -30.32 -7.70 -12.62
CA ARG A 199 -30.28 -7.76 -11.15
C ARG A 199 -29.51 -6.59 -10.54
N HIS A 200 -28.45 -6.15 -11.19
CA HIS A 200 -27.57 -5.08 -10.71
C HIS A 200 -27.84 -3.73 -11.41
N TYR A 201 -28.89 -3.64 -12.25
CA TYR A 201 -29.25 -2.41 -12.96
C TYR A 201 -28.06 -1.82 -13.74
N VAL A 202 -27.39 -2.66 -14.54
CA VAL A 202 -26.19 -2.27 -15.31
C VAL A 202 -26.59 -1.71 -16.66
N PHE A 203 -25.98 -0.59 -17.03
CA PHE A 203 -26.21 0.12 -18.28
C PHE A 203 -24.91 0.22 -19.10
N GLU A 204 -25.05 0.59 -20.37
CA GLU A 204 -23.91 0.90 -21.26
C GLU A 204 -22.95 1.90 -20.61
N GLY A 205 -21.66 1.58 -20.60
CA GLY A 205 -20.60 2.42 -20.01
C GLY A 205 -20.44 2.29 -18.50
N ASP A 206 -21.24 1.44 -17.85
CA ASP A 206 -21.08 1.20 -16.41
C ASP A 206 -19.83 0.38 -16.10
N VAL A 207 -19.20 0.74 -15.00
CA VAL A 207 -18.10 -0.02 -14.40
C VAL A 207 -18.68 -1.13 -13.54
N VAL A 208 -18.21 -2.35 -13.78
CA VAL A 208 -18.71 -3.54 -13.13
C VAL A 208 -17.58 -4.42 -12.63
N VAL A 209 -17.82 -5.11 -11.53
CA VAL A 209 -17.03 -6.27 -11.12
C VAL A 209 -17.63 -7.50 -11.79
N ALA A 210 -16.83 -8.13 -12.64
CA ALA A 210 -17.22 -9.33 -13.37
C ALA A 210 -16.47 -10.57 -12.82
N ARG A 211 -17.20 -11.66 -12.58
CA ARG A 211 -16.65 -12.97 -12.21
C ARG A 211 -16.55 -13.87 -13.41
N ILE A 212 -15.41 -14.49 -13.63
CA ILE A 212 -15.24 -15.46 -14.72
C ILE A 212 -15.92 -16.77 -14.32
N THR A 213 -16.95 -17.14 -15.08
CA THR A 213 -17.68 -18.42 -14.92
C THR A 213 -17.10 -19.48 -15.85
N GLU A 214 -16.66 -19.08 -17.06
CA GLU A 214 -15.96 -19.95 -17.98
C GLU A 214 -14.69 -19.28 -18.51
N TYR A 215 -13.55 -19.93 -18.28
CA TYR A 215 -12.29 -19.40 -18.76
C TYR A 215 -12.11 -19.55 -20.28
N PRO A 216 -11.37 -18.66 -20.92
CA PRO A 216 -11.16 -18.72 -22.36
C PRO A 216 -10.43 -20.01 -22.74
N THR A 217 -10.81 -20.56 -23.87
CA THR A 217 -10.12 -21.70 -24.50
C THR A 217 -9.62 -21.29 -25.87
N ARG A 218 -8.93 -22.20 -26.56
CA ARG A 218 -8.52 -21.97 -27.98
C ARG A 218 -9.71 -21.82 -28.94
N LYS A 219 -10.93 -22.14 -28.50
CA LYS A 219 -12.11 -22.22 -29.36
C LYS A 219 -13.28 -21.37 -28.87
N SER A 220 -13.25 -20.92 -27.62
CA SER A 220 -14.31 -20.12 -26.97
C SER A 220 -13.73 -18.91 -26.28
N ALA A 221 -14.44 -17.80 -26.34
CA ALA A 221 -14.22 -16.65 -25.49
C ALA A 221 -14.59 -16.98 -24.03
N ALA A 222 -14.18 -16.13 -23.11
CA ALA A 222 -14.52 -16.25 -21.70
C ALA A 222 -15.97 -15.82 -21.46
N VAL A 223 -16.64 -16.48 -20.50
CA VAL A 223 -17.96 -16.10 -20.03
C VAL A 223 -17.84 -15.54 -18.61
N VAL A 224 -18.56 -14.46 -18.36
CA VAL A 224 -18.60 -13.80 -17.05
C VAL A 224 -20.03 -13.55 -16.61
N THR A 225 -20.22 -13.47 -15.30
CA THR A 225 -21.42 -12.91 -14.67
C THR A 225 -21.05 -11.63 -13.93
N ILE A 226 -21.94 -10.66 -13.86
CA ILE A 226 -21.70 -9.42 -13.12
C ILE A 226 -22.01 -9.66 -11.65
N GLU A 227 -21.03 -9.47 -10.79
CA GLU A 227 -21.20 -9.57 -9.35
C GLU A 227 -21.79 -8.28 -8.75
N ARG A 228 -21.37 -7.13 -9.31
CA ARG A 228 -21.74 -5.84 -8.77
C ARG A 228 -21.51 -4.73 -9.81
N ARG A 229 -22.40 -3.74 -9.82
CA ARG A 229 -22.18 -2.45 -10.46
C ARG A 229 -21.38 -1.55 -9.52
N VAL A 230 -20.35 -0.88 -10.00
CA VAL A 230 -19.53 0.07 -9.23
C VAL A 230 -20.09 1.49 -9.38
N GLY A 231 -20.36 1.91 -10.60
CA GLY A 231 -20.90 3.22 -10.93
C GLY A 231 -20.78 3.50 -12.43
N SER A 232 -21.10 4.73 -12.85
CA SER A 232 -20.84 5.17 -14.22
C SER A 232 -19.34 5.50 -14.39
N ALA A 233 -18.79 5.19 -15.56
CA ALA A 233 -17.42 5.55 -15.89
C ALA A 233 -17.19 7.07 -15.94
N GLU A 234 -18.28 7.86 -16.06
CA GLU A 234 -18.22 9.33 -16.07
C GLU A 234 -18.10 9.92 -14.65
N ASP A 235 -18.60 9.20 -13.62
CA ASP A 235 -18.70 9.67 -12.23
C ASP A 235 -17.55 9.18 -11.36
N LEU A 236 -16.78 8.19 -11.79
CA LEU A 236 -15.77 7.53 -10.99
C LEU A 236 -14.35 7.89 -11.43
N ASP A 237 -13.43 7.95 -10.46
CA ASP A 237 -12.00 7.88 -10.77
C ASP A 237 -11.64 6.45 -11.20
N MET A 238 -11.81 6.20 -12.47
CA MET A 238 -11.63 4.88 -13.08
C MET A 238 -10.25 4.28 -12.86
N ASN A 239 -9.23 5.12 -12.74
CA ASN A 239 -7.86 4.66 -12.54
C ASN A 239 -7.65 4.17 -11.10
N VAL A 240 -8.24 4.85 -10.11
CA VAL A 240 -8.20 4.43 -8.71
C VAL A 240 -9.04 3.17 -8.53
N GLU A 241 -10.26 3.12 -9.07
CA GLU A 241 -11.13 1.93 -8.98
C GLU A 241 -10.50 0.70 -9.66
N ALA A 242 -9.89 0.88 -10.83
CA ALA A 242 -9.14 -0.18 -11.51
C ALA A 242 -7.98 -0.70 -10.66
N THR A 243 -7.31 0.19 -9.93
CA THR A 243 -6.23 -0.18 -9.01
C THR A 243 -6.76 -0.99 -7.85
N ILE A 244 -7.82 -0.53 -7.16
CA ILE A 244 -8.47 -1.26 -6.06
C ILE A 244 -8.81 -2.69 -6.49
N ALA A 245 -9.45 -2.83 -7.65
CA ALA A 245 -9.84 -4.14 -8.16
C ALA A 245 -8.63 -5.00 -8.58
N SER A 246 -7.58 -4.42 -9.18
CA SER A 246 -6.38 -5.15 -9.62
C SER A 246 -5.59 -5.77 -8.46
N TYR A 247 -5.64 -5.12 -7.29
CA TYR A 247 -5.04 -5.64 -6.05
C TYR A 247 -6.00 -6.52 -5.25
N GLY A 248 -7.27 -6.63 -5.68
CA GLY A 248 -8.29 -7.45 -5.01
C GLY A 248 -8.66 -6.94 -3.62
N LEU A 249 -8.63 -5.62 -3.41
CA LEU A 249 -8.98 -5.02 -2.13
C LEU A 249 -10.50 -5.01 -1.94
N ALA A 250 -10.96 -5.45 -0.76
CA ALA A 250 -12.38 -5.47 -0.42
C ALA A 250 -12.87 -4.06 -0.06
N THR A 251 -13.87 -3.58 -0.79
CA THR A 251 -14.46 -2.23 -0.59
C THR A 251 -15.69 -2.23 0.32
N GLU A 252 -16.36 -3.37 0.49
CA GLU A 252 -17.57 -3.50 1.28
C GLU A 252 -17.41 -4.57 2.36
N PHE A 253 -18.18 -4.44 3.44
CA PHE A 253 -18.26 -5.45 4.50
C PHE A 253 -19.43 -6.37 4.27
N PRO A 254 -19.30 -7.68 4.57
CA PRO A 254 -20.43 -8.60 4.58
C PRO A 254 -21.54 -8.14 5.54
N ILE A 255 -22.79 -8.29 5.15
CA ILE A 255 -23.96 -7.88 5.97
C ILE A 255 -23.92 -8.50 7.38
N LYS A 256 -23.38 -9.72 7.52
CA LYS A 256 -23.26 -10.38 8.84
C LYS A 256 -22.30 -9.64 9.75
N ALA A 257 -21.18 -9.14 9.22
CA ALA A 257 -20.19 -8.35 9.97
C ALA A 257 -20.77 -6.98 10.37
N LEU A 258 -21.45 -6.29 9.45
CA LEU A 258 -22.14 -5.03 9.75
C LEU A 258 -23.21 -5.18 10.83
N ARG A 259 -24.08 -6.21 10.73
CA ARG A 259 -25.11 -6.50 11.75
C ARG A 259 -24.51 -6.86 13.11
N GLN A 260 -23.34 -7.46 13.15
CA GLN A 260 -22.63 -7.71 14.40
C GLN A 260 -22.09 -6.40 14.98
N ALA A 261 -21.48 -5.56 14.16
CA ALA A 261 -20.91 -4.28 14.58
C ALA A 261 -21.95 -3.34 15.19
N GLU A 262 -23.16 -3.27 14.59
CA GLU A 262 -24.26 -2.44 15.09
C GLU A 262 -24.74 -2.82 16.51
N LYS A 263 -24.48 -4.04 16.98
CA LYS A 263 -24.86 -4.51 18.32
C LYS A 263 -23.81 -4.26 19.37
N ILE A 264 -22.62 -3.81 18.96
CA ILE A 264 -21.50 -3.59 19.86
C ILE A 264 -21.57 -2.15 20.38
N SER A 265 -21.48 -2.00 21.69
CA SER A 265 -21.41 -0.71 22.39
C SER A 265 -20.36 -0.78 23.48
N VAL A 266 -19.84 0.38 23.86
CA VAL A 266 -18.93 0.51 25.01
C VAL A 266 -19.76 0.48 26.29
N ASP A 267 -19.37 -0.38 27.22
CA ASP A 267 -19.91 -0.41 28.59
C ASP A 267 -18.72 -0.71 29.52
N ALA A 268 -18.03 0.37 29.90
CA ALA A 268 -16.79 0.29 30.66
C ALA A 268 -16.98 -0.24 32.07
N ASP A 269 -18.07 0.18 32.75
CA ASP A 269 -18.36 -0.25 34.10
C ASP A 269 -18.76 -1.73 34.17
N LYS A 270 -19.55 -2.18 33.18
CA LYS A 270 -19.86 -3.60 33.02
C LYS A 270 -18.60 -4.42 32.78
N ALA A 271 -17.68 -3.92 31.93
CA ALA A 271 -16.43 -4.62 31.63
C ALA A 271 -15.50 -4.75 32.87
N LEU A 272 -15.52 -3.77 33.78
CA LEU A 272 -14.82 -3.84 35.07
C LEU A 272 -15.44 -4.87 36.00
N VAL A 273 -16.76 -5.03 35.99
CA VAL A 273 -17.46 -6.01 36.82
C VAL A 273 -17.28 -7.43 36.28
N GLU A 274 -17.32 -7.61 34.95
CA GLU A 274 -17.21 -8.93 34.31
C GLU A 274 -15.78 -9.48 34.28
N ASP A 275 -14.76 -8.62 34.28
CA ASP A 275 -13.36 -8.98 34.28
C ASP A 275 -12.63 -8.36 35.49
N ALA A 276 -12.57 -9.12 36.60
CA ALA A 276 -11.93 -8.67 37.83
C ALA A 276 -10.40 -8.40 37.67
N SER A 277 -9.79 -8.83 36.54
CA SER A 277 -8.41 -8.53 36.20
C SER A 277 -8.25 -7.21 35.42
N ARG A 278 -9.34 -6.54 35.08
CA ARG A 278 -9.33 -5.26 34.39
C ARG A 278 -9.13 -4.12 35.38
N HIS A 279 -8.14 -3.29 35.12
CA HIS A 279 -7.79 -2.15 35.99
C HIS A 279 -8.57 -0.90 35.56
N ASP A 280 -9.09 -0.16 36.55
CA ASP A 280 -9.65 1.17 36.33
C ASP A 280 -8.50 2.20 36.34
N LEU A 281 -8.14 2.71 35.17
CA LEU A 281 -7.09 3.70 34.95
C LEU A 281 -7.67 5.03 34.44
N ARG A 282 -8.95 5.34 34.69
CA ARG A 282 -9.60 6.57 34.23
C ARG A 282 -8.99 7.83 34.84
N GLU A 283 -8.33 7.73 35.97
CA GLU A 283 -7.61 8.83 36.63
C GLU A 283 -6.16 8.99 36.20
N GLU A 284 -5.57 7.98 35.53
CA GLU A 284 -4.22 8.12 34.94
C GLU A 284 -4.23 9.12 33.78
N LEU A 285 -3.28 10.05 33.81
CA LEU A 285 -3.15 11.08 32.79
C LEU A 285 -2.65 10.47 31.47
N CYS A 286 -3.47 10.51 30.44
CA CYS A 286 -3.09 10.11 29.10
C CYS A 286 -3.76 10.99 28.03
N ILE A 287 -3.12 11.08 26.88
CA ILE A 287 -3.58 11.82 25.70
C ILE A 287 -3.39 10.98 24.46
N THR A 288 -4.15 11.28 23.39
CA THR A 288 -3.87 10.79 22.05
C THR A 288 -3.19 11.88 21.21
N VAL A 289 -2.27 11.48 20.31
CA VAL A 289 -1.56 12.41 19.41
C VAL A 289 -1.53 11.79 18.01
N ASP A 290 -2.29 12.38 17.10
CA ASP A 290 -2.58 11.80 15.78
C ASP A 290 -2.57 12.87 14.67
N PRO A 291 -2.62 12.48 13.38
CA PRO A 291 -2.90 13.41 12.30
C PRO A 291 -4.22 14.16 12.52
N ALA A 292 -4.31 15.41 12.04
CA ALA A 292 -5.48 16.25 12.29
C ALA A 292 -6.81 15.66 11.78
N ASP A 293 -6.75 14.84 10.72
CA ASP A 293 -7.89 14.20 10.05
C ASP A 293 -8.20 12.77 10.55
N ALA A 294 -7.39 12.21 11.46
CA ALA A 294 -7.59 10.87 12.02
C ALA A 294 -8.88 10.79 12.86
N LYS A 295 -9.53 9.61 12.83
CA LYS A 295 -10.74 9.28 13.60
C LYS A 295 -10.58 7.97 14.38
N ASP A 296 -9.63 7.15 14.03
CA ASP A 296 -9.33 5.84 14.56
C ASP A 296 -8.11 5.90 15.49
N PHE A 297 -8.33 6.41 16.72
CA PHE A 297 -7.27 6.56 17.70
C PHE A 297 -6.95 5.21 18.34
N ASP A 298 -5.89 4.57 17.83
CA ASP A 298 -5.41 3.27 18.31
C ASP A 298 -4.72 3.37 19.67
N ASP A 299 -4.00 4.47 19.93
CA ASP A 299 -3.10 4.61 21.06
C ASP A 299 -3.29 5.90 21.86
N ALA A 300 -3.07 5.82 23.16
CA ALA A 300 -2.92 6.94 24.05
C ALA A 300 -1.66 6.74 24.91
N VAL A 301 -0.98 7.84 25.22
CA VAL A 301 0.29 7.83 25.94
C VAL A 301 0.22 8.68 27.21
N GLY A 302 0.96 8.24 28.23
CA GLY A 302 1.17 8.95 29.48
C GLY A 302 2.61 8.78 29.97
N ALA A 303 3.19 9.80 30.59
CA ALA A 303 4.51 9.69 31.15
C ALA A 303 4.71 10.61 32.34
N ARG A 304 5.56 10.22 33.28
CA ARG A 304 6.03 11.05 34.38
C ARG A 304 7.48 10.73 34.75
N LYS A 305 8.18 11.73 35.20
CA LYS A 305 9.50 11.58 35.78
C LYS A 305 9.36 11.34 37.28
N LEU A 306 10.10 10.38 37.80
CA LEU A 306 10.08 10.00 39.21
C LEU A 306 11.12 10.77 40.02
N GLU A 307 11.00 10.74 41.35
CA GLU A 307 11.90 11.46 42.24
C GLU A 307 13.36 11.00 42.18
N ASP A 308 13.59 9.72 41.85
CA ASP A 308 14.90 9.11 41.66
C ASP A 308 15.54 9.43 40.29
N GLY A 309 14.81 10.13 39.43
CA GLY A 309 15.23 10.50 38.10
C GLY A 309 14.88 9.51 37.00
N ASP A 310 14.32 8.37 37.34
CA ASP A 310 13.77 7.37 36.42
C ASP A 310 12.45 7.86 35.81
N PHE A 311 11.95 7.13 34.81
CA PHE A 311 10.71 7.49 34.13
C PHE A 311 9.70 6.34 34.20
N GLU A 312 8.44 6.73 34.28
CA GLU A 312 7.30 5.86 34.09
C GLU A 312 6.62 6.25 32.76
N LEU A 313 6.52 5.28 31.85
CA LEU A 313 5.87 5.45 30.54
C LEU A 313 4.65 4.52 30.47
N TRP A 314 3.51 5.06 30.11
CA TRP A 314 2.29 4.34 29.86
C TRP A 314 1.96 4.38 28.36
N VAL A 315 1.60 3.22 27.82
CA VAL A 315 1.04 3.09 26.49
C VAL A 315 -0.27 2.30 26.59
N HIS A 316 -1.35 2.93 26.17
CA HIS A 316 -2.70 2.36 26.21
C HIS A 316 -3.16 2.14 24.79
N ILE A 317 -3.55 0.93 24.43
CA ILE A 317 -3.96 0.55 23.09
C ILE A 317 -5.42 0.10 23.10
N ALA A 318 -6.18 0.54 22.10
CA ALA A 318 -7.59 0.18 21.92
C ALA A 318 -7.80 -1.34 22.05
N ASP A 319 -8.71 -1.78 22.92
CA ASP A 319 -8.94 -3.20 23.19
C ASP A 319 -9.87 -3.85 22.16
N VAL A 320 -9.43 -3.86 20.89
CA VAL A 320 -10.18 -4.45 19.76
C VAL A 320 -10.48 -5.93 20.02
N ALA A 321 -9.55 -6.66 20.65
CA ALA A 321 -9.69 -8.07 20.94
C ALA A 321 -10.79 -8.39 21.98
N HIS A 322 -11.33 -7.39 22.69
CA HIS A 322 -12.51 -7.53 23.53
C HIS A 322 -13.79 -7.65 22.71
N TYR A 323 -13.90 -6.87 21.63
CA TYR A 323 -15.10 -6.77 20.80
C TYR A 323 -15.11 -7.78 19.65
N VAL A 324 -13.93 -8.10 19.11
CA VAL A 324 -13.74 -8.98 17.95
C VAL A 324 -13.34 -10.38 18.43
N ASN A 325 -14.35 -11.24 18.65
CA ASN A 325 -14.11 -12.61 19.09
C ASN A 325 -13.64 -13.49 17.93
N TRP A 326 -12.80 -14.50 18.25
CA TRP A 326 -12.32 -15.48 17.27
C TRP A 326 -13.47 -16.15 16.50
N ASP A 327 -13.32 -16.29 15.18
CA ASP A 327 -14.28 -16.85 14.22
C ASP A 327 -15.65 -16.13 14.18
N SER A 328 -15.78 -14.95 14.77
CA SER A 328 -16.96 -14.11 14.57
C SER A 328 -17.00 -13.53 13.14
N PRO A 329 -18.16 -13.12 12.62
CA PRO A 329 -18.26 -12.51 11.28
C PRO A 329 -17.31 -11.33 11.06
N ILE A 330 -17.08 -10.49 12.09
CA ILE A 330 -16.12 -9.38 12.02
C ILE A 330 -14.69 -9.92 12.00
N ASP A 331 -14.37 -10.93 12.81
CA ASP A 331 -13.05 -11.53 12.86
C ASP A 331 -12.65 -12.20 11.54
N LEU A 332 -13.57 -12.95 10.92
CA LEU A 332 -13.34 -13.59 9.64
C LEU A 332 -13.05 -12.56 8.54
N GLU A 333 -13.77 -11.45 8.53
CA GLU A 333 -13.55 -10.36 7.59
C GLU A 333 -12.23 -9.62 7.86
N ALA A 334 -11.94 -9.30 9.13
CA ALA A 334 -10.68 -8.67 9.52
C ALA A 334 -9.47 -9.56 9.19
N ARG A 335 -9.61 -10.89 9.36
CA ARG A 335 -8.60 -11.90 9.01
C ARG A 335 -8.36 -11.97 7.51
N MET A 336 -9.40 -11.76 6.70
CA MET A 336 -9.28 -11.71 5.24
C MET A 336 -8.62 -10.41 4.77
N ARG A 337 -9.00 -9.26 5.33
CA ARG A 337 -8.42 -7.94 5.00
C ARG A 337 -7.02 -7.79 5.55
N THR A 338 -6.76 -8.28 6.75
CA THR A 338 -5.54 -8.24 7.55
C THR A 338 -5.03 -6.84 7.93
N CYS A 339 -5.28 -5.83 7.13
CA CYS A 339 -4.95 -4.44 7.44
C CYS A 339 -5.90 -3.47 6.72
N SER A 340 -5.97 -2.24 7.23
CA SER A 340 -6.56 -1.13 6.50
C SER A 340 -5.65 -0.72 5.34
N ALA A 341 -6.24 -0.34 4.20
CA ALA A 341 -5.51 0.17 3.04
C ALA A 341 -5.77 1.68 2.89
N TYR A 342 -4.70 2.48 2.98
CA TYR A 342 -4.75 3.94 2.89
C TYR A 342 -4.45 4.37 1.45
N LEU A 343 -5.50 4.55 0.67
CA LEU A 343 -5.38 5.00 -0.71
C LEU A 343 -5.26 6.53 -0.77
N VAL A 344 -5.03 7.06 -1.95
CA VAL A 344 -4.83 8.51 -2.14
C VAL A 344 -6.08 9.33 -1.80
N ASP A 345 -7.26 8.79 -2.05
CA ASP A 345 -8.57 9.47 -1.94
C ASP A 345 -9.45 8.94 -0.81
N ARG A 346 -9.17 7.75 -0.30
CA ARG A 346 -9.98 7.07 0.72
C ARG A 346 -9.21 6.03 1.53
N VAL A 347 -9.77 5.65 2.66
CA VAL A 347 -9.31 4.50 3.45
C VAL A 347 -10.27 3.33 3.25
N LEU A 348 -9.74 2.14 2.99
CA LEU A 348 -10.49 0.88 3.05
C LEU A 348 -10.18 0.23 4.41
N PRO A 349 -11.08 0.36 5.42
CA PRO A 349 -10.76 -0.04 6.77
C PRO A 349 -10.76 -1.56 6.96
N MET A 350 -9.97 -2.05 7.91
CA MET A 350 -9.95 -3.47 8.32
C MET A 350 -11.22 -3.86 9.09
N LEU A 351 -11.74 -2.96 9.89
CA LEU A 351 -12.93 -3.15 10.72
C LEU A 351 -14.07 -2.24 10.23
N PRO A 352 -15.35 -2.61 10.45
CA PRO A 352 -16.47 -1.70 10.18
C PRO A 352 -16.32 -0.36 10.90
N GLU A 353 -16.72 0.75 10.26
CA GLU A 353 -16.55 2.12 10.78
C GLU A 353 -17.11 2.32 12.21
N LYS A 354 -18.20 1.63 12.55
CA LYS A 354 -18.75 1.61 13.91
C LYS A 354 -17.72 1.18 14.95
N LEU A 355 -16.81 0.28 14.60
CA LEU A 355 -15.74 -0.14 15.52
C LEU A 355 -14.53 0.78 15.43
N CYS A 356 -14.02 1.03 14.23
CA CYS A 356 -12.76 1.76 14.09
C CYS A 356 -12.87 3.25 14.47
N ASN A 357 -13.98 3.92 14.13
CA ASN A 357 -14.13 5.35 14.35
C ASN A 357 -14.91 5.71 15.63
N ASP A 358 -15.53 4.72 16.32
CA ASP A 358 -16.36 4.95 17.49
C ASP A 358 -15.97 4.03 18.66
N VAL A 359 -16.41 2.75 18.64
CA VAL A 359 -16.33 1.85 19.80
C VAL A 359 -14.88 1.61 20.28
N CYS A 360 -13.95 1.36 19.35
CA CYS A 360 -12.56 1.07 19.68
C CYS A 360 -11.71 2.33 19.83
N SER A 361 -12.02 3.39 19.08
CA SER A 361 -11.24 4.65 19.07
C SER A 361 -11.13 5.28 20.45
N LEU A 362 -9.91 5.58 20.92
CA LEU A 362 -9.64 6.15 22.24
C LEU A 362 -9.98 7.65 22.30
N ARG A 363 -11.28 7.96 22.08
CA ARG A 363 -11.79 9.33 21.98
C ARG A 363 -11.64 10.09 23.30
N PRO A 364 -11.30 11.38 23.24
CA PRO A 364 -11.08 12.17 24.44
C PRO A 364 -12.36 12.32 25.28
N ALA A 365 -12.20 12.38 26.61
CA ALA A 365 -13.24 12.51 27.61
C ALA A 365 -14.30 11.38 27.64
N GLU A 366 -14.05 10.27 26.96
CA GLU A 366 -14.92 9.09 26.93
C GLU A 366 -14.21 7.87 27.54
N ASP A 367 -14.96 7.04 28.28
CA ASP A 367 -14.43 5.79 28.81
C ASP A 367 -14.21 4.80 27.69
N ARG A 368 -13.01 4.22 27.62
CA ARG A 368 -12.63 3.24 26.59
C ARG A 368 -11.92 2.04 27.19
N LEU A 369 -12.19 0.88 26.60
CA LEU A 369 -11.44 -0.32 26.97
C LEU A 369 -10.09 -0.32 26.26
N ALA A 370 -9.04 -0.57 27.02
CA ALA A 370 -7.68 -0.60 26.52
C ALA A 370 -6.89 -1.83 27.01
N MET A 371 -5.84 -2.18 26.27
CA MET A 371 -4.71 -2.96 26.73
C MET A 371 -3.60 -1.98 27.06
N SER A 372 -3.21 -1.93 28.33
CA SER A 372 -2.21 -0.98 28.81
C SER A 372 -0.89 -1.67 29.10
N VAL A 373 0.20 -1.01 28.73
CA VAL A 373 1.56 -1.41 29.09
C VAL A 373 2.20 -0.28 29.89
N LYS A 374 2.54 -0.59 31.14
CA LYS A 374 3.31 0.27 32.02
C LYS A 374 4.77 -0.12 31.92
N MET A 375 5.63 0.82 31.59
CA MET A 375 7.07 0.61 31.48
C MET A 375 7.81 1.51 32.48
N MET A 376 8.76 0.92 33.21
CA MET A 376 9.72 1.64 34.03
C MET A 376 11.01 1.80 33.24
N LEU A 377 11.47 3.02 33.04
CA LEU A 377 12.70 3.33 32.35
C LEU A 377 13.69 3.99 33.30
N SER A 378 14.96 3.61 33.21
CA SER A 378 16.02 4.31 33.94
C SER A 378 16.18 5.76 33.46
N SER A 379 16.88 6.57 34.23
CA SER A 379 17.29 7.93 33.85
C SER A 379 18.06 8.01 32.53
N SER A 380 18.60 6.88 32.04
CA SER A 380 19.24 6.77 30.71
C SER A 380 18.31 6.20 29.62
N GLY A 381 17.00 6.03 29.89
CA GLY A 381 16.02 5.53 28.92
C GLY A 381 15.96 4.02 28.72
N LYS A 382 16.73 3.22 29.50
CA LYS A 382 16.70 1.74 29.43
C LYS A 382 15.44 1.22 30.11
N ILE A 383 14.69 0.32 29.46
CA ILE A 383 13.55 -0.36 30.05
C ILE A 383 14.03 -1.29 31.15
N LEU A 384 13.62 -1.03 32.41
CA LEU A 384 13.93 -1.80 33.59
C LEU A 384 12.90 -2.90 33.84
N GLY A 385 11.68 -2.68 33.43
CA GLY A 385 10.58 -3.61 33.54
C GLY A 385 9.34 -3.10 32.85
N ALA A 386 8.46 -4.03 32.47
CA ALA A 386 7.20 -3.72 31.85
C ALA A 386 6.09 -4.63 32.42
N THR A 387 4.88 -4.07 32.55
CA THR A 387 3.70 -4.79 33.02
C THR A 387 2.53 -4.51 32.07
N ALA A 388 1.92 -5.56 31.54
CA ALA A 388 0.74 -5.44 30.71
C ALA A 388 -0.54 -5.75 31.51
N MET A 389 -1.65 -5.08 31.17
CA MET A 389 -2.94 -5.29 31.84
C MET A 389 -4.12 -4.91 30.93
N ASN A 390 -5.27 -5.55 31.15
CA ASN A 390 -6.53 -5.03 30.64
C ASN A 390 -6.93 -3.81 31.46
N SER A 391 -7.43 -2.76 30.83
CA SER A 391 -7.79 -1.51 31.52
C SER A 391 -9.04 -0.84 30.98
N VAL A 392 -9.55 0.13 31.75
CA VAL A 392 -10.44 1.18 31.29
C VAL A 392 -9.69 2.49 31.45
N ILE A 393 -9.65 3.28 30.41
CA ILE A 393 -9.01 4.59 30.42
C ILE A 393 -9.98 5.71 30.00
N ARG A 394 -9.60 6.95 30.29
CA ARG A 394 -10.25 8.14 29.77
C ARG A 394 -9.16 9.13 29.33
N SER A 395 -8.95 9.21 28.01
CA SER A 395 -8.02 10.20 27.45
C SER A 395 -8.46 11.61 27.78
N ARG A 396 -7.54 12.46 28.27
CA ARG A 396 -7.85 13.84 28.67
C ARG A 396 -7.93 14.79 27.50
N ALA A 397 -7.17 14.55 26.43
CA ALA A 397 -7.16 15.41 25.25
C ALA A 397 -6.76 14.62 24.01
N ARG A 398 -7.24 15.10 22.86
CA ARG A 398 -6.77 14.68 21.55
C ARG A 398 -5.95 15.80 20.93
N LEU A 399 -4.67 15.57 20.65
CA LEU A 399 -3.76 16.52 20.06
C LEU A 399 -3.40 16.12 18.63
N SER A 400 -3.04 17.10 17.80
CA SER A 400 -2.41 16.81 16.51
C SER A 400 -0.88 16.89 16.62
N TYR A 401 -0.18 16.21 15.72
CA TYR A 401 1.29 16.31 15.62
C TYR A 401 1.74 17.77 15.52
N ASP A 402 1.08 18.58 14.68
CA ASP A 402 1.42 20.00 14.46
C ASP A 402 1.31 20.82 15.75
N GLN A 403 0.30 20.54 16.59
CA GLN A 403 0.10 21.23 17.87
C GLN A 403 1.21 20.87 18.87
N VAL A 404 1.57 19.59 18.93
CA VAL A 404 2.66 19.12 19.82
C VAL A 404 4.02 19.65 19.32
N ASP A 405 4.28 19.65 18.01
CA ASP A 405 5.49 20.22 17.46
C ASP A 405 5.61 21.73 17.73
N SER A 406 4.54 22.49 17.52
CA SER A 406 4.51 23.93 17.83
C SER A 406 4.84 24.18 19.31
N TYR A 407 4.26 23.37 20.22
CA TYR A 407 4.59 23.45 21.64
C TYR A 407 6.06 23.15 21.93
N LEU A 408 6.61 22.07 21.36
CA LEU A 408 8.00 21.68 21.56
C LEU A 408 8.99 22.69 20.96
N GLN A 409 8.58 23.46 19.95
CA GLN A 409 9.34 24.56 19.35
C GLN A 409 9.25 25.87 20.16
N GLY A 410 8.47 25.89 21.26
CA GLY A 410 8.41 27.01 22.21
C GLY A 410 7.13 27.83 22.16
N ASP A 411 6.14 27.49 21.35
CA ASP A 411 4.80 28.10 21.43
C ASP A 411 4.00 27.53 22.60
N ALA A 412 4.13 28.13 23.76
CA ALA A 412 3.45 27.70 24.98
C ALA A 412 1.90 27.75 24.89
N ALA A 413 1.34 28.50 23.92
CA ALA A 413 -0.09 28.65 23.72
C ALA A 413 -0.68 27.64 22.73
N ALA A 414 0.16 26.90 22.00
CA ALA A 414 -0.28 25.96 20.95
C ALA A 414 -1.30 24.92 21.44
N LEU A 415 -1.28 24.56 22.72
CA LEU A 415 -2.15 23.57 23.34
C LEU A 415 -3.36 24.17 24.08
N ASP A 416 -3.41 25.48 24.34
CA ASP A 416 -4.38 26.08 25.25
C ASP A 416 -5.84 25.96 24.79
N SER A 417 -6.07 25.79 23.50
CA SER A 417 -7.42 25.64 22.94
C SER A 417 -7.95 24.21 22.92
N VAL A 418 -7.07 23.21 23.10
CA VAL A 418 -7.39 21.78 22.89
C VAL A 418 -7.24 20.93 24.15
N VAL A 419 -6.61 21.47 25.21
CA VAL A 419 -6.46 20.78 26.49
C VAL A 419 -7.41 21.36 27.53
N PRO A 420 -8.00 20.56 28.46
CA PRO A 420 -8.75 21.06 29.59
C PRO A 420 -7.88 21.97 30.45
N ARG A 421 -8.44 23.10 30.94
CA ARG A 421 -7.67 24.08 31.72
C ARG A 421 -7.08 23.50 33.00
N GLU A 422 -7.82 22.59 33.64
CA GLU A 422 -7.41 21.86 34.84
C GLU A 422 -6.21 20.97 34.62
N ASP A 423 -6.09 20.35 33.45
CA ASP A 423 -5.03 19.40 33.11
C ASP A 423 -3.87 20.03 32.30
N ALA A 424 -4.02 21.30 31.87
CA ALA A 424 -3.09 21.94 30.93
C ALA A 424 -1.63 21.92 31.38
N GLY A 425 -1.38 22.20 32.68
CA GLY A 425 -0.03 22.17 33.25
C GLY A 425 0.57 20.76 33.23
N ALA A 426 -0.20 19.78 33.69
CA ALA A 426 0.23 18.37 33.74
C ALA A 426 0.45 17.76 32.35
N ILE A 427 -0.41 18.10 31.37
CA ILE A 427 -0.25 17.64 29.98
C ILE A 427 1.01 18.25 29.36
N LYS A 428 1.29 19.53 29.55
CA LYS A 428 2.50 20.18 29.04
C LYS A 428 3.77 19.59 29.64
N GLU A 429 3.78 19.31 30.95
CA GLU A 429 4.88 18.62 31.62
C GLU A 429 5.06 17.22 31.06
N MET A 430 3.98 16.44 30.93
CA MET A 430 3.99 15.10 30.38
C MET A 430 4.57 15.04 28.95
N ILE A 431 4.19 15.98 28.06
CA ILE A 431 4.75 16.05 26.70
C ILE A 431 6.26 16.32 26.76
N THR A 432 6.69 17.18 27.68
CA THR A 432 8.13 17.46 27.89
C THR A 432 8.87 16.21 28.35
N VAL A 433 8.29 15.43 29.27
CA VAL A 433 8.86 14.14 29.73
C VAL A 433 8.88 13.11 28.60
N LEU A 434 7.80 13.00 27.83
CA LEU A 434 7.74 12.12 26.65
C LEU A 434 8.84 12.45 25.64
N ASN A 435 9.11 13.74 25.40
CA ASN A 435 10.18 14.18 24.49
C ASN A 435 11.60 13.86 25.07
N GLN A 436 11.77 13.89 26.40
CA GLN A 436 13.00 13.43 27.04
C GLN A 436 13.19 11.92 26.84
N ILE A 437 12.15 11.13 27.07
CA ILE A 437 12.16 9.68 26.83
C ILE A 437 12.49 9.38 25.37
N ARG A 438 11.85 10.09 24.39
CA ARG A 438 12.14 9.96 22.97
C ARG A 438 13.65 10.08 22.68
N ALA A 439 14.27 11.19 23.12
CA ALA A 439 15.68 11.43 22.86
C ALA A 439 16.60 10.34 23.45
N LEU A 440 16.32 9.88 24.65
CA LEU A 440 17.07 8.82 25.31
C LEU A 440 16.90 7.45 24.60
N ARG A 441 15.69 7.16 24.14
CA ARG A 441 15.38 5.91 23.42
C ARG A 441 15.99 5.88 22.02
N GLU A 442 15.95 7.01 21.30
CA GLU A 442 16.63 7.16 20.02
C GLU A 442 18.13 6.90 20.16
N GLU A 443 18.81 7.48 21.17
CA GLU A 443 20.23 7.24 21.44
C GLU A 443 20.53 5.77 21.74
N ILE A 444 19.67 5.08 22.52
CA ILE A 444 19.83 3.64 22.78
C ILE A 444 19.67 2.83 21.50
N ARG A 445 18.70 3.19 20.65
CA ARG A 445 18.41 2.50 19.40
C ARG A 445 19.55 2.67 18.41
N GLU A 446 20.12 3.86 18.29
CA GLU A 446 21.32 4.11 17.53
C GLU A 446 22.50 3.26 17.99
N LYS A 447 22.77 3.24 19.30
CA LYS A 447 23.88 2.47 19.88
C LYS A 447 23.76 0.95 19.70
N ARG A 448 22.55 0.41 19.61
CA ARG A 448 22.35 -1.04 19.39
C ARG A 448 22.38 -1.46 17.92
N GLY A 449 22.56 -0.49 16.98
CA GLY A 449 22.66 -0.78 15.56
C GLY A 449 21.35 -0.74 14.80
N SER A 450 20.31 -0.04 15.30
CA SER A 450 19.08 0.19 14.54
C SER A 450 19.40 0.98 13.28
N VAL A 451 19.00 0.46 12.12
CA VAL A 451 19.24 1.12 10.84
C VAL A 451 18.03 1.96 10.49
N ASP A 452 18.19 3.27 10.54
CA ASP A 452 17.15 4.25 10.22
C ASP A 452 17.38 4.79 8.81
N PHE A 453 16.56 4.32 7.86
CA PHE A 453 16.62 4.78 6.47
C PHE A 453 15.81 6.06 6.32
N GLU A 454 16.43 7.11 5.80
CA GLU A 454 15.69 8.31 5.41
C GLU A 454 14.68 7.97 4.31
N SER A 455 13.41 8.12 4.61
CA SER A 455 12.34 8.03 3.63
C SER A 455 11.58 9.36 3.57
N VAL A 456 11.50 9.93 2.38
CA VAL A 456 10.64 11.09 2.12
C VAL A 456 9.28 10.56 1.69
N GLU A 457 8.28 10.80 2.49
CA GLU A 457 6.91 10.42 2.18
C GLU A 457 6.19 11.61 1.53
N THR A 458 5.81 11.44 0.27
CA THR A 458 5.04 12.45 -0.46
C THR A 458 3.58 12.06 -0.52
N ARG A 459 2.69 13.03 -0.29
CA ARG A 459 1.25 12.85 -0.39
C ARG A 459 0.67 13.85 -1.37
N VAL A 460 -0.10 13.38 -2.32
CA VAL A 460 -0.86 14.26 -3.22
C VAL A 460 -2.01 14.88 -2.43
N VAL A 461 -2.12 16.20 -2.52
CA VAL A 461 -3.22 16.97 -1.94
C VAL A 461 -4.36 17.02 -2.93
N LEU A 462 -5.54 16.56 -2.50
CA LEU A 462 -6.75 16.52 -3.32
C LEU A 462 -7.73 17.62 -2.89
N ASP A 463 -8.52 18.13 -3.82
CA ASP A 463 -9.69 18.97 -3.54
C ASP A 463 -10.93 18.12 -3.22
N GLN A 464 -12.09 18.79 -3.08
CA GLN A 464 -13.36 18.13 -2.77
C GLN A 464 -13.87 17.22 -3.88
N ASP A 465 -13.41 17.42 -5.11
CA ASP A 465 -13.72 16.61 -6.30
C ASP A 465 -12.67 15.52 -6.55
N ASN A 466 -11.79 15.22 -5.58
CA ASN A 466 -10.67 14.28 -5.67
C ASN A 466 -9.67 14.60 -6.78
N LYS A 467 -9.55 15.89 -7.17
CA LYS A 467 -8.54 16.33 -8.13
C LYS A 467 -7.27 16.78 -7.44
N PRO A 468 -6.10 16.48 -8.00
CA PRO A 468 -4.82 16.84 -7.39
C PRO A 468 -4.57 18.34 -7.53
N THR A 469 -4.34 19.02 -6.38
CA THR A 469 -4.06 20.45 -6.30
C THR A 469 -2.61 20.75 -5.94
N GLY A 470 -1.92 19.80 -5.32
CA GLY A 470 -0.53 19.95 -4.90
C GLY A 470 0.07 18.65 -4.39
N VAL A 471 1.32 18.76 -3.96
CA VAL A 471 2.05 17.66 -3.31
C VAL A 471 2.60 18.19 -1.99
N SER A 472 2.33 17.50 -0.90
CA SER A 472 2.92 17.75 0.42
C SER A 472 4.01 16.73 0.71
N VAL A 473 5.07 17.20 1.34
CA VAL A 473 6.17 16.35 1.82
C VAL A 473 5.97 16.20 3.33
N ARG A 474 5.95 14.97 3.81
CA ARG A 474 5.84 14.67 5.22
C ARG A 474 7.24 14.35 5.76
N GLU A 475 7.72 15.19 6.64
CA GLU A 475 8.99 14.98 7.34
C GLU A 475 8.72 14.37 8.72
N ARG A 476 9.69 13.62 9.24
CA ARG A 476 9.67 13.15 10.61
C ARG A 476 9.91 14.33 11.54
N THR A 477 8.99 14.54 12.47
CA THR A 477 9.05 15.63 13.43
C THR A 477 9.32 15.11 14.86
N GLN A 478 9.54 16.03 15.82
CA GLN A 478 9.70 15.62 17.22
C GLN A 478 8.44 14.94 17.78
N ALA A 479 7.26 15.46 17.42
CA ALA A 479 5.98 14.89 17.85
C ALA A 479 5.75 13.47 17.29
N THR A 480 6.04 13.26 16.00
CA THR A 480 5.94 11.93 15.41
C THR A 480 6.95 10.96 16.03
N GLY A 481 8.19 11.39 16.27
CA GLY A 481 9.23 10.58 16.93
C GLY A 481 8.86 10.22 18.38
N LEU A 482 8.19 11.12 19.10
CA LEU A 482 7.73 10.88 20.48
C LEU A 482 6.75 9.68 20.54
N ILE A 483 5.75 9.66 19.67
CA ILE A 483 4.79 8.56 19.60
C ILE A 483 5.47 7.30 19.07
N GLU A 484 6.31 7.42 18.04
CA GLU A 484 7.06 6.27 17.48
C GLU A 484 7.89 5.55 18.54
N GLU A 485 8.69 6.25 19.34
CA GLU A 485 9.53 5.64 20.37
C GLU A 485 8.71 5.02 21.50
N ALA A 486 7.58 5.62 21.90
CA ALA A 486 6.66 5.02 22.86
C ALA A 486 6.05 3.71 22.30
N MET A 487 5.64 3.71 21.03
CA MET A 487 5.09 2.51 20.38
C MET A 487 6.15 1.42 20.18
N LEU A 488 7.38 1.76 19.80
CA LEU A 488 8.50 0.82 19.69
C LEU A 488 8.79 0.17 21.04
N ALA A 489 8.86 0.96 22.13
CA ALA A 489 9.08 0.46 23.47
C ALA A 489 7.98 -0.52 23.92
N ALA A 490 6.71 -0.20 23.64
CA ALA A 490 5.59 -1.09 23.97
C ALA A 490 5.62 -2.38 23.14
N ASN A 491 5.86 -2.28 21.82
CA ASN A 491 5.96 -3.43 20.92
C ASN A 491 7.09 -4.40 21.35
N GLU A 492 8.28 -3.87 21.67
CA GLU A 492 9.41 -4.64 22.17
C GLU A 492 9.08 -5.30 23.52
N SER A 493 8.50 -4.54 24.46
CA SER A 493 8.15 -5.04 25.79
C SER A 493 7.16 -6.21 25.73
N VAL A 494 6.12 -6.08 24.91
CA VAL A 494 5.12 -7.14 24.72
C VAL A 494 5.74 -8.35 24.02
N ALA A 495 6.55 -8.14 22.96
CA ALA A 495 7.25 -9.23 22.29
C ALA A 495 8.15 -10.02 23.23
N HIS A 496 8.88 -9.34 24.11
CA HIS A 496 9.70 -9.98 25.15
C HIS A 496 8.85 -10.78 26.15
N MET A 497 7.71 -10.22 26.63
CA MET A 497 6.80 -10.95 27.53
C MET A 497 6.32 -12.26 26.90
N LEU A 498 5.90 -12.23 25.63
CA LEU A 498 5.43 -13.42 24.93
C LEU A 498 6.56 -14.41 24.65
N SER A 499 7.73 -13.94 24.23
CA SER A 499 8.89 -14.77 23.92
C SER A 499 9.50 -15.45 25.16
N GLN A 500 9.52 -14.77 26.31
CA GLN A 500 9.99 -15.33 27.56
C GLN A 500 9.13 -16.50 28.09
N HIS A 501 7.88 -16.60 27.62
CA HIS A 501 6.94 -17.67 27.93
C HIS A 501 6.82 -18.70 26.80
N ASP A 502 7.68 -18.63 25.77
CA ASP A 502 7.68 -19.51 24.60
C ASP A 502 6.30 -19.55 23.88
N LEU A 503 5.57 -18.43 23.84
CA LEU A 503 4.25 -18.36 23.25
C LEU A 503 4.31 -18.08 21.75
N GLU A 504 3.59 -18.90 20.98
CA GLU A 504 3.33 -18.59 19.56
C GLU A 504 2.38 -17.41 19.44
N SER A 505 2.74 -16.45 18.59
CA SER A 505 1.95 -15.23 18.29
C SER A 505 2.36 -14.66 16.93
N ALA A 506 1.80 -13.54 16.53
CA ALA A 506 2.19 -12.87 15.29
C ALA A 506 3.41 -11.96 15.52
N TYR A 507 4.60 -12.54 15.54
CA TYR A 507 5.85 -11.77 15.63
C TYR A 507 6.17 -11.07 14.30
N ARG A 508 6.72 -9.86 14.38
CA ARG A 508 7.24 -9.13 13.23
C ARG A 508 8.73 -9.41 13.10
N VAL A 509 9.08 -10.24 12.14
CA VAL A 509 10.44 -10.73 11.92
C VAL A 509 11.07 -10.03 10.74
N HIS A 510 12.29 -9.54 10.93
CA HIS A 510 13.14 -9.01 9.87
C HIS A 510 14.48 -9.73 9.87
N GLU A 511 14.64 -10.61 8.89
CA GLU A 511 15.88 -11.38 8.76
C GLU A 511 17.04 -10.51 8.27
N GLN A 512 18.25 -10.90 8.62
CA GLN A 512 19.47 -10.28 8.10
C GLN A 512 19.53 -10.37 6.56
N PRO A 513 19.94 -9.29 5.86
CA PRO A 513 20.15 -9.34 4.42
C PRO A 513 21.27 -10.29 4.02
N SER A 514 21.21 -10.85 2.82
CA SER A 514 22.27 -11.75 2.36
C SER A 514 23.56 -10.98 2.03
N PRO A 515 24.75 -11.54 2.28
CA PRO A 515 26.02 -10.93 1.90
C PRO A 515 26.11 -10.58 0.40
N GLU A 516 25.50 -11.40 -0.45
CA GLU A 516 25.44 -11.17 -1.89
C GLU A 516 24.65 -9.90 -2.23
N SER A 517 23.47 -9.72 -1.60
CA SER A 517 22.63 -8.52 -1.80
C SER A 517 23.34 -7.28 -1.33
N LEU A 518 23.98 -7.32 -0.15
CA LEU A 518 24.76 -6.20 0.40
C LEU A 518 25.94 -5.84 -0.51
N LYS A 519 26.70 -6.84 -0.98
CA LYS A 519 27.81 -6.62 -1.90
C LYS A 519 27.38 -5.96 -3.20
N LEU A 520 26.25 -6.40 -3.78
CA LEU A 520 25.70 -5.80 -4.99
C LEU A 520 25.27 -4.33 -4.75
N ALA A 521 24.76 -4.01 -3.57
CA ALA A 521 24.38 -2.65 -3.22
C ALA A 521 25.56 -1.71 -3.02
N VAL A 522 26.62 -2.16 -2.32
CA VAL A 522 27.76 -1.28 -1.99
C VAL A 522 28.74 -1.07 -3.15
N THR A 523 28.85 -2.03 -4.08
CA THR A 523 29.79 -1.94 -5.21
C THR A 523 29.63 -0.64 -6.02
N PRO A 524 28.42 -0.26 -6.50
CA PRO A 524 28.26 0.99 -7.24
C PRO A 524 28.46 2.24 -6.35
N LEU A 525 28.19 2.15 -5.05
CA LEU A 525 28.36 3.26 -4.11
C LEU A 525 29.85 3.60 -3.93
N VAL A 526 30.71 2.59 -3.84
CA VAL A 526 32.17 2.78 -3.83
C VAL A 526 32.66 3.34 -5.17
N ALA A 527 32.19 2.79 -6.29
CA ALA A 527 32.61 3.23 -7.63
C ALA A 527 32.27 4.69 -7.91
N MET A 528 31.20 5.23 -7.32
CA MET A 528 30.83 6.66 -7.44
C MET A 528 31.47 7.56 -6.37
N GLY A 529 32.24 7.00 -5.42
CA GLY A 529 32.84 7.74 -4.32
C GLY A 529 31.84 8.22 -3.26
N ALA A 530 30.70 7.54 -3.15
CA ALA A 530 29.68 7.81 -2.15
C ALA A 530 29.90 7.04 -0.84
N LEU A 531 30.75 6.02 -0.88
CA LEU A 531 31.03 5.15 0.26
C LEU A 531 32.52 4.75 0.26
N GLU A 532 33.15 4.80 1.43
CA GLU A 532 34.52 4.37 1.61
C GLU A 532 34.66 2.83 1.48
N PRO A 533 35.73 2.32 0.82
CA PRO A 533 35.91 0.89 0.59
C PRO A 533 35.95 0.03 1.86
N ASP A 534 36.45 0.55 2.97
CA ASP A 534 36.51 -0.14 4.26
C ASP A 534 35.12 -0.30 4.84
N VAL A 535 34.31 0.76 4.89
CA VAL A 535 32.91 0.72 5.33
C VAL A 535 32.10 -0.23 4.45
N ALA A 536 32.28 -0.15 3.12
CA ALA A 536 31.62 -1.05 2.18
C ALA A 536 31.94 -2.54 2.43
N SER A 537 33.19 -2.85 2.77
CA SER A 537 33.62 -4.21 3.08
C SER A 537 32.97 -4.75 4.36
N ARG A 538 32.83 -3.92 5.37
CA ARG A 538 32.12 -4.25 6.62
C ARG A 538 30.62 -4.44 6.38
N ILE A 539 30.00 -3.56 5.60
CA ILE A 539 28.58 -3.71 5.19
C ILE A 539 28.37 -5.04 4.46
N ALA A 540 29.27 -5.39 3.53
CA ALA A 540 29.13 -6.61 2.71
C ALA A 540 29.08 -7.92 3.55
N ILE A 541 29.56 -7.90 4.79
CA ILE A 541 29.47 -9.04 5.73
C ILE A 541 28.33 -8.91 6.74
N GLY A 542 27.51 -7.84 6.64
CA GLY A 542 26.32 -7.65 7.47
C GLY A 542 26.56 -6.89 8.78
N ASP A 543 27.63 -6.09 8.87
CA ASP A 543 27.90 -5.23 10.03
C ASP A 543 26.87 -4.08 10.07
N GLN A 544 25.98 -4.12 11.08
CA GLN A 544 24.94 -3.10 11.29
C GLN A 544 25.50 -1.73 11.61
N THR A 545 26.60 -1.68 12.39
CA THR A 545 27.24 -0.42 12.74
C THR A 545 27.82 0.27 11.49
N ALA A 546 28.40 -0.51 10.57
CA ALA A 546 28.88 0.02 9.29
C ALA A 546 27.74 0.52 8.39
N LEU A 547 26.54 -0.10 8.46
CA LEU A 547 25.35 0.42 7.76
C LEU A 547 24.95 1.79 8.30
N GLN A 548 24.90 1.96 9.63
CA GLN A 548 24.61 3.25 10.24
C GLN A 548 25.67 4.30 9.87
N GLU A 549 26.95 3.98 10.04
CA GLU A 549 28.07 4.83 9.68
C GLU A 549 27.98 5.32 8.23
N ALA A 550 27.59 4.43 7.31
CA ALA A 550 27.37 4.79 5.91
C ALA A 550 26.23 5.80 5.73
N LEU A 551 25.07 5.58 6.40
CA LEU A 551 23.91 6.48 6.30
C LEU A 551 24.22 7.85 6.92
N GLU A 552 24.85 7.88 8.08
CA GLU A 552 25.25 9.12 8.76
C GLU A 552 26.29 9.92 7.95
N SER A 553 27.27 9.25 7.36
CA SER A 553 28.33 9.90 6.57
C SER A 553 27.82 10.65 5.34
N VAL A 554 26.67 10.22 4.82
CA VAL A 554 26.06 10.83 3.63
C VAL A 554 24.89 11.75 3.94
N HIS A 555 24.47 11.83 5.20
CA HIS A 555 23.34 12.67 5.61
C HIS A 555 23.51 14.12 5.15
N GLY A 556 22.48 14.70 4.53
CA GLY A 556 22.51 16.06 3.98
C GLY A 556 23.40 16.24 2.76
N THR A 557 24.09 15.20 2.26
CA THR A 557 24.88 15.25 1.03
C THR A 557 24.04 14.88 -0.20
N ARG A 558 24.57 15.16 -1.39
CA ARG A 558 23.96 14.70 -2.67
C ARG A 558 23.83 13.18 -2.78
N TYR A 559 24.55 12.42 -1.95
CA TYR A 559 24.56 10.96 -1.97
C TYR A 559 23.55 10.33 -1.01
N SER A 560 22.95 11.11 -0.07
CA SER A 560 22.04 10.59 0.95
C SER A 560 20.97 9.72 0.33
N ARG A 561 20.21 10.25 -0.63
CA ARG A 561 19.10 9.52 -1.25
C ARG A 561 19.54 8.22 -1.93
N VAL A 562 20.64 8.23 -2.69
CA VAL A 562 21.09 7.05 -3.43
C VAL A 562 21.62 5.96 -2.50
N VAL A 563 22.39 6.35 -1.47
CA VAL A 563 22.90 5.39 -0.48
C VAL A 563 21.77 4.76 0.29
N ASN A 564 20.82 5.57 0.80
CA ASN A 564 19.60 5.08 1.45
C ASN A 564 18.83 4.10 0.54
N ALA A 565 18.55 4.47 -0.70
CA ALA A 565 17.79 3.64 -1.62
C ALA A 565 18.49 2.31 -1.97
N GLN A 566 19.82 2.32 -2.18
CA GLN A 566 20.58 1.11 -2.52
C GLN A 566 20.69 0.16 -1.32
N LEU A 567 21.00 0.68 -0.14
CA LEU A 567 21.10 -0.12 1.09
C LEU A 567 19.73 -0.66 1.53
N LEU A 568 18.66 0.14 1.38
CA LEU A 568 17.29 -0.31 1.66
C LEU A 568 16.85 -1.43 0.70
N ARG A 569 17.17 -1.34 -0.60
CA ARG A 569 16.87 -2.39 -1.59
C ARG A 569 17.59 -3.72 -1.30
N ALA A 570 18.73 -3.67 -0.63
CA ALA A 570 19.48 -4.86 -0.24
C ALA A 570 18.87 -5.58 0.97
N GLN A 571 18.02 -4.89 1.75
CA GLN A 571 17.37 -5.48 2.92
C GLN A 571 16.34 -6.53 2.52
N LYS A 572 16.18 -7.55 3.37
CA LYS A 572 15.00 -8.41 3.32
C LYS A 572 13.76 -7.64 3.76
N ARG A 573 12.60 -8.11 3.38
CA ARG A 573 11.36 -7.53 3.88
C ARG A 573 10.99 -8.15 5.22
N ALA A 574 10.52 -7.34 6.16
CA ALA A 574 9.93 -7.85 7.37
C ALA A 574 8.63 -8.61 7.06
N ILE A 575 8.40 -9.71 7.76
CA ILE A 575 7.24 -10.60 7.60
C ILE A 575 6.66 -10.95 8.97
N TYR A 576 5.44 -11.47 8.98
CA TYR A 576 4.86 -12.03 10.20
C TYR A 576 5.14 -13.53 10.26
N LEU A 577 5.61 -13.99 11.42
CA LEU A 577 5.85 -15.42 11.72
C LEU A 577 5.25 -15.78 13.08
N PRO A 578 4.86 -17.07 13.28
CA PRO A 578 4.30 -17.52 14.57
C PRO A 578 5.33 -17.57 15.70
N THR A 579 6.62 -17.55 15.38
CA THR A 579 7.74 -17.64 16.33
C THR A 579 8.67 -16.44 16.20
N ASN A 580 9.25 -16.03 17.33
CA ASN A 580 10.22 -14.94 17.36
C ASN A 580 11.55 -15.35 16.68
N GLN A 581 12.07 -14.49 15.80
CA GLN A 581 13.39 -14.63 15.17
C GLN A 581 14.16 -13.30 15.17
N GLY A 582 13.71 -12.33 15.98
CA GLY A 582 14.29 -11.00 16.04
C GLY A 582 13.94 -10.07 14.86
N HIS A 583 14.39 -8.85 14.96
CA HIS A 583 14.16 -7.83 13.93
C HIS A 583 15.46 -7.07 13.62
N PHE A 584 16.15 -7.49 12.56
CA PHE A 584 17.48 -6.97 12.18
C PHE A 584 17.52 -5.45 12.07
N ALA A 585 16.65 -4.83 11.30
CA ALA A 585 16.69 -3.37 11.08
C ALA A 585 16.49 -2.56 12.38
N LEU A 586 15.78 -3.08 13.37
CA LEU A 586 15.61 -2.44 14.69
C LEU A 586 16.69 -2.83 15.69
N GLY A 587 17.55 -3.79 15.37
CA GLY A 587 18.49 -4.36 16.31
C GLY A 587 17.78 -5.01 17.51
N ALA A 588 16.55 -5.51 17.35
CA ALA A 588 15.73 -6.02 18.44
C ALA A 588 15.71 -7.55 18.46
N ASP A 589 15.94 -8.14 19.63
CA ASP A 589 15.94 -9.60 19.84
C ASP A 589 14.53 -10.19 19.75
N ALA A 590 13.48 -9.40 20.07
CA ALA A 590 12.08 -9.76 19.92
C ALA A 590 11.27 -8.53 19.53
N TYR A 591 10.39 -8.70 18.54
CA TYR A 591 9.53 -7.62 18.10
C TYR A 591 8.18 -8.16 17.61
N CYS A 592 7.11 -7.47 17.95
CA CYS A 592 5.78 -7.72 17.43
C CYS A 592 5.06 -6.38 17.17
N HIS A 593 4.00 -6.40 16.41
CA HIS A 593 3.08 -5.29 16.33
C HIS A 593 1.97 -5.49 17.37
N PHE A 594 1.83 -4.54 18.27
CA PHE A 594 0.83 -4.54 19.35
C PHE A 594 -0.02 -3.27 19.36
N THR A 595 0.51 -2.18 18.81
CA THR A 595 0.05 -0.82 19.07
C THR A 595 -1.02 -0.29 18.11
N SER A 596 -1.48 -1.07 17.10
CA SER A 596 -2.49 -0.59 16.14
C SER A 596 -3.51 -1.67 15.74
N PRO A 597 -4.29 -2.24 16.68
CA PRO A 597 -5.23 -3.34 16.42
C PRO A 597 -6.47 -2.91 15.63
N ILE A 598 -6.79 -1.62 15.55
CA ILE A 598 -7.91 -1.13 14.71
C ILE A 598 -7.60 -1.35 13.22
N ARG A 599 -6.32 -1.18 12.84
CA ARG A 599 -5.88 -1.20 11.44
C ARG A 599 -4.93 -2.33 11.07
N ARG A 600 -4.50 -3.21 12.01
CA ARG A 600 -3.65 -4.37 11.74
C ARG A 600 -4.13 -5.60 12.49
N TYR A 601 -4.41 -6.69 11.77
CA TYR A 601 -4.87 -7.94 12.36
C TYR A 601 -3.80 -8.68 13.20
N PRO A 602 -2.49 -8.66 12.86
CA PRO A 602 -1.45 -9.20 13.73
C PRO A 602 -1.50 -8.65 15.16
N ASP A 603 -1.80 -7.36 15.33
CA ASP A 603 -1.95 -6.73 16.65
C ASP A 603 -3.11 -7.35 17.43
N VAL A 604 -4.23 -7.66 16.77
CA VAL A 604 -5.36 -8.36 17.39
C VAL A 604 -4.96 -9.76 17.88
N ILE A 605 -4.11 -10.48 17.12
CA ILE A 605 -3.55 -11.77 17.51
C ILE A 605 -2.67 -11.62 18.75
N VAL A 606 -1.77 -10.63 18.76
CA VAL A 606 -0.88 -10.32 19.88
C VAL A 606 -1.70 -9.99 21.14
N HIS A 607 -2.74 -9.14 21.02
CA HIS A 607 -3.65 -8.82 22.13
C HIS A 607 -4.34 -10.08 22.68
N ARG A 608 -4.82 -10.97 21.84
CA ARG A 608 -5.44 -12.24 22.28
C ARG A 608 -4.46 -13.14 23.02
N THR A 609 -3.24 -13.25 22.50
CA THR A 609 -2.18 -14.05 23.14
C THR A 609 -1.81 -13.45 24.50
N LEU A 610 -1.60 -12.12 24.56
CA LEU A 610 -1.28 -11.42 25.80
C LEU A 610 -2.39 -11.55 26.85
N LYS A 611 -3.68 -11.40 26.47
CA LYS A 611 -4.82 -11.60 27.36
C LYS A 611 -4.88 -13.02 27.94
N ARG A 612 -4.52 -14.04 27.17
CA ARG A 612 -4.43 -15.43 27.65
C ARG A 612 -3.29 -15.59 28.62
N LEU A 613 -2.12 -15.03 28.34
CA LEU A 613 -0.99 -15.03 29.25
C LEU A 613 -1.39 -14.43 30.61
N LEU A 614 -2.02 -13.25 30.60
CA LEU A 614 -2.48 -12.56 31.82
C LEU A 614 -3.49 -13.37 32.63
N ARG A 615 -4.28 -14.23 31.97
CA ARG A 615 -5.26 -15.12 32.62
C ARG A 615 -4.77 -16.52 32.91
N GLY A 616 -3.49 -16.83 32.62
CA GLY A 616 -2.94 -18.18 32.73
C GLY A 616 -3.61 -19.21 31.82
N GLN A 617 -4.13 -18.76 30.66
CA GLN A 617 -4.83 -19.57 29.66
C GLN A 617 -3.94 -19.87 28.47
N THR A 618 -4.21 -20.96 27.76
CA THR A 618 -3.53 -21.31 26.51
C THR A 618 -4.43 -21.11 25.32
N ALA A 619 -3.85 -20.90 24.14
CA ALA A 619 -4.59 -20.85 22.89
C ALA A 619 -5.17 -22.23 22.53
N SER A 620 -6.30 -22.23 21.82
CA SER A 620 -6.88 -23.48 21.32
C SER A 620 -6.00 -24.10 20.23
N ARG A 621 -6.06 -25.42 20.07
CA ARG A 621 -5.34 -26.12 19.00
C ARG A 621 -5.72 -25.60 17.61
N ALA A 622 -6.98 -25.21 17.41
CA ALA A 622 -7.45 -24.66 16.15
C ALA A 622 -6.78 -23.32 15.82
N GLU A 623 -6.66 -22.42 16.82
CA GLU A 623 -5.99 -21.13 16.64
C GLU A 623 -4.51 -21.29 16.35
N LEU A 624 -3.81 -22.14 17.09
CA LEU A 624 -2.38 -22.41 16.86
C LEU A 624 -2.14 -23.04 15.47
N SER A 625 -3.02 -23.96 15.05
CA SER A 625 -2.92 -24.58 13.72
C SER A 625 -3.17 -23.60 12.58
N ALA A 626 -4.00 -22.56 12.79
CA ALA A 626 -4.29 -21.54 11.78
C ALA A 626 -3.25 -20.40 11.75
N LEU A 627 -2.48 -20.23 12.81
CA LEU A 627 -1.60 -19.07 12.98
C LEU A 627 -0.54 -18.90 11.86
N PRO A 628 0.15 -19.97 11.37
CA PRO A 628 1.11 -19.83 10.28
C PRO A 628 0.48 -19.27 8.99
N ASP A 629 -0.70 -19.78 8.62
CA ASP A 629 -1.43 -19.32 7.42
C ASP A 629 -1.92 -17.87 7.59
N ILE A 630 -2.36 -17.49 8.79
CA ILE A 630 -2.77 -16.12 9.11
C ILE A 630 -1.57 -15.18 8.98
N CYS A 631 -0.41 -15.53 9.55
CA CYS A 631 0.81 -14.72 9.44
C CYS A 631 1.27 -14.54 7.98
N SER A 632 1.20 -15.59 7.18
CA SER A 632 1.50 -15.54 5.74
C SER A 632 0.53 -14.59 5.03
N THR A 633 -0.78 -14.73 5.27
CA THR A 633 -1.83 -13.88 4.69
C THR A 633 -1.63 -12.42 5.09
N CYS A 634 -1.31 -12.14 6.37
CA CYS A 634 -1.01 -10.79 6.85
C CYS A 634 0.15 -10.16 6.07
N SER A 635 1.24 -10.91 5.89
CA SER A 635 2.40 -10.43 5.14
C SER A 635 2.11 -10.19 3.65
N GLU A 636 1.23 -10.98 3.05
CA GLU A 636 0.82 -10.79 1.64
C GLU A 636 -0.12 -9.61 1.45
N GLN A 637 -1.13 -9.48 2.30
CA GLN A 637 -2.12 -8.41 2.17
C GLN A 637 -1.52 -7.04 2.52
N GLU A 638 -0.62 -6.96 3.51
CA GLU A 638 0.16 -5.76 3.78
C GLU A 638 0.88 -5.28 2.51
N ARG A 639 1.60 -6.19 1.82
CA ARG A 639 2.26 -5.85 0.55
C ARG A 639 1.30 -5.38 -0.54
N LYS A 640 0.12 -5.99 -0.63
CA LYS A 640 -0.91 -5.58 -1.61
C LYS A 640 -1.49 -4.20 -1.27
N ALA A 641 -1.79 -3.95 0.00
CA ALA A 641 -2.29 -2.66 0.47
C ALA A 641 -1.28 -1.54 0.20
N ASP A 642 0.00 -1.75 0.55
CA ASP A 642 1.08 -0.79 0.28
C ASP A 642 1.29 -0.55 -1.21
N ALA A 643 1.24 -1.60 -2.03
CA ALA A 643 1.40 -1.47 -3.47
C ALA A 643 0.24 -0.70 -4.10
N ALA A 644 -0.99 -0.94 -3.64
CA ALA A 644 -2.18 -0.20 -4.07
C ALA A 644 -2.12 1.28 -3.64
N ALA A 645 -1.71 1.56 -2.40
CA ALA A 645 -1.51 2.91 -1.90
C ALA A 645 -0.51 3.68 -2.78
N ARG A 646 0.66 3.11 -3.04
CA ARG A 646 1.66 3.72 -3.93
C ARG A 646 1.16 3.88 -5.37
N ALA A 647 0.41 2.91 -5.89
CA ALA A 647 -0.13 2.99 -7.25
C ALA A 647 -1.16 4.11 -7.39
N THR A 648 -2.07 4.27 -6.42
CA THR A 648 -3.06 5.37 -6.43
C THR A 648 -2.41 6.74 -6.25
N GLN A 649 -1.37 6.86 -5.42
CA GLN A 649 -0.56 8.09 -5.32
C GLN A 649 0.09 8.44 -6.67
N LYS A 650 0.70 7.45 -7.35
CA LYS A 650 1.33 7.65 -8.67
C LYS A 650 0.32 8.07 -9.74
N ILE A 651 -0.90 7.53 -9.72
CA ILE A 651 -1.98 7.90 -10.63
C ILE A 651 -2.33 9.39 -10.44
N LYS A 652 -2.58 9.81 -9.20
CA LYS A 652 -2.94 11.21 -8.90
C LYS A 652 -1.78 12.17 -9.13
N LEU A 653 -0.55 11.73 -8.91
CA LEU A 653 0.63 12.51 -9.23
C LEU A 653 0.81 12.69 -10.75
N ALA A 654 0.55 11.64 -11.54
CA ALA A 654 0.54 11.75 -12.99
C ALA A 654 -0.59 12.66 -13.47
N GLU A 655 -1.79 12.61 -12.88
CA GLU A 655 -2.89 13.53 -13.15
C GLU A 655 -2.50 14.98 -12.86
N TYR A 656 -1.80 15.26 -11.76
CA TYR A 656 -1.26 16.57 -11.41
C TYR A 656 -0.34 17.12 -12.50
N TYR A 657 0.53 16.28 -13.06
CA TYR A 657 1.44 16.68 -14.13
C TYR A 657 0.82 16.71 -15.52
N GLN A 658 -0.38 16.18 -15.71
CA GLN A 658 -1.08 16.25 -17.00
C GLN A 658 -1.38 17.69 -17.44
N SER A 659 -1.67 18.57 -16.48
CA SER A 659 -1.88 20.01 -16.73
C SER A 659 -0.58 20.81 -16.87
N ARG A 660 0.58 20.18 -16.64
CA ARG A 660 1.92 20.79 -16.57
C ARG A 660 2.87 20.30 -17.66
N LEU A 661 2.30 19.81 -18.77
CA LEU A 661 3.08 19.38 -19.93
C LEU A 661 3.92 20.55 -20.47
N GLY A 662 5.23 20.29 -20.68
CA GLY A 662 6.21 21.29 -21.12
C GLY A 662 6.88 22.08 -19.98
N GLU A 663 6.44 21.92 -18.72
CA GLU A 663 7.09 22.52 -17.57
C GLU A 663 8.49 21.94 -17.39
N GLU A 664 9.46 22.81 -17.07
CA GLU A 664 10.86 22.45 -16.82
C GLU A 664 11.18 22.49 -15.34
N THR A 665 11.86 21.46 -14.87
CA THR A 665 12.27 21.34 -13.47
C THR A 665 13.62 20.63 -13.35
N TRP A 666 14.22 20.69 -12.17
CA TRP A 666 15.39 19.91 -11.83
C TRP A 666 14.98 18.58 -11.22
N GLY A 667 15.82 17.58 -11.43
CA GLY A 667 15.67 16.30 -10.78
C GLY A 667 16.98 15.56 -10.61
N THR A 668 16.94 14.55 -9.76
CA THR A 668 18.07 13.69 -9.42
C THR A 668 17.87 12.30 -10.03
N ILE A 669 18.89 11.75 -10.64
CA ILE A 669 18.87 10.38 -11.20
C ILE A 669 18.91 9.39 -10.03
N ASP A 670 17.83 8.67 -9.80
CA ASP A 670 17.70 7.63 -8.76
C ASP A 670 17.85 6.20 -9.30
N GLY A 671 17.80 6.03 -10.60
CA GLY A 671 17.98 4.74 -11.25
C GLY A 671 18.48 4.86 -12.66
N CYS A 672 19.40 3.96 -13.03
CA CYS A 672 19.88 3.80 -14.39
C CYS A 672 19.56 2.41 -14.88
N GLU A 673 18.91 2.33 -16.05
CA GLU A 673 18.59 1.10 -16.72
C GLU A 673 18.97 1.20 -18.21
N ARG A 674 19.06 0.07 -18.89
CA ARG A 674 19.40 0.00 -20.33
C ARG A 674 18.46 0.81 -21.23
N PHE A 675 17.22 1.06 -20.78
CA PHE A 675 16.18 1.75 -21.54
C PHE A 675 16.03 3.22 -21.15
N GLY A 676 16.66 3.69 -20.06
CA GLY A 676 16.56 5.07 -19.61
C GLY A 676 16.94 5.30 -18.16
N LEU A 677 16.72 6.53 -17.73
CA LEU A 677 16.99 7.02 -16.38
C LEU A 677 15.67 7.23 -15.64
N PHE A 678 15.61 6.76 -14.41
CA PHE A 678 14.58 7.15 -13.46
C PHE A 678 15.04 8.40 -12.74
N ILE A 679 14.23 9.44 -12.78
CA ILE A 679 14.56 10.77 -12.23
C ILE A 679 13.48 11.12 -11.22
N THR A 680 13.89 11.44 -10.01
CA THR A 680 13.01 12.03 -9.01
C THR A 680 13.11 13.55 -9.12
N LEU A 681 11.97 14.20 -9.32
CA LEU A 681 11.86 15.65 -9.44
C LEU A 681 12.08 16.31 -8.07
N ASP A 682 12.81 17.43 -8.03
CA ASP A 682 13.25 18.04 -6.77
C ASP A 682 12.11 18.72 -6.00
N ASP A 683 11.07 19.18 -6.69
CA ASP A 683 9.96 19.96 -6.13
C ASP A 683 8.83 19.09 -5.53
N THR A 684 8.60 17.92 -6.09
CA THR A 684 7.48 17.06 -5.71
C THR A 684 7.89 15.65 -5.33
N TYR A 685 9.16 15.32 -5.50
CA TYR A 685 9.68 13.94 -5.37
C TYR A 685 8.97 12.92 -6.29
N ALA A 686 8.35 13.41 -7.37
CA ALA A 686 7.73 12.57 -8.37
C ALA A 686 8.77 11.80 -9.18
N ASP A 687 8.51 10.51 -9.43
CA ASP A 687 9.35 9.68 -10.29
C ASP A 687 8.96 9.90 -11.77
N GLY A 688 9.90 10.24 -12.61
CA GLY A 688 9.73 10.30 -14.06
C GLY A 688 10.75 9.42 -14.80
N LEU A 689 10.42 9.05 -16.03
CA LEU A 689 11.28 8.26 -16.91
C LEU A 689 11.83 9.14 -18.04
N LEU A 690 13.15 9.31 -18.08
CA LEU A 690 13.86 9.87 -19.23
C LEU A 690 14.40 8.71 -20.07
N ALA A 691 13.77 8.45 -21.21
CA ALA A 691 14.15 7.32 -22.05
C ALA A 691 15.53 7.55 -22.70
N VAL A 692 16.31 6.49 -22.89
CA VAL A 692 17.66 6.56 -23.49
C VAL A 692 17.67 7.25 -24.86
N ARG A 693 16.60 7.10 -25.66
CA ARG A 693 16.43 7.77 -26.96
C ARG A 693 16.30 9.30 -26.88
N ASP A 694 15.94 9.81 -25.69
CA ASP A 694 15.70 11.24 -25.43
C ASP A 694 16.90 11.89 -24.68
N LEU A 695 18.02 11.13 -24.47
CA LEU A 695 19.25 11.61 -23.86
C LEU A 695 20.19 12.39 -24.82
N GLY A 696 20.01 12.18 -26.14
CA GLY A 696 20.83 12.82 -27.17
C GLY A 696 20.92 11.97 -28.47
N HIS A 697 21.82 12.37 -29.38
CA HIS A 697 21.95 11.77 -30.70
C HIS A 697 23.03 10.68 -30.79
N GLU A 698 23.50 10.15 -29.66
CA GLU A 698 24.51 9.08 -29.61
C GLU A 698 23.98 7.81 -28.97
N TRP A 699 24.72 6.71 -29.13
CA TRP A 699 24.45 5.47 -28.41
C TRP A 699 24.97 5.54 -27.00
N TYR A 700 24.17 5.04 -26.03
CA TYR A 700 24.52 4.92 -24.65
C TYR A 700 24.68 3.47 -24.26
N VAL A 701 25.81 3.11 -23.67
CA VAL A 701 26.09 1.78 -23.11
C VAL A 701 25.79 1.81 -21.62
N TYR A 702 25.03 0.84 -21.17
CA TYR A 702 24.73 0.64 -19.76
C TYR A 702 25.87 -0.11 -19.08
N ASP A 703 26.52 0.52 -18.13
CA ASP A 703 27.50 -0.09 -17.23
C ASP A 703 26.80 -0.56 -15.95
N GLN A 704 26.76 -1.87 -15.75
CA GLN A 704 26.11 -2.49 -14.61
C GLN A 704 26.92 -2.35 -13.30
N GLU A 705 28.25 -2.18 -13.39
CA GLU A 705 29.11 -2.06 -12.21
C GLU A 705 28.96 -0.67 -11.56
N THR A 706 28.84 0.37 -12.38
CA THR A 706 28.73 1.75 -11.93
C THR A 706 27.30 2.29 -11.97
N LEU A 707 26.32 1.47 -12.42
CA LEU A 707 24.93 1.87 -12.64
C LEU A 707 24.83 3.19 -13.43
N ALA A 708 25.50 3.24 -14.58
CA ALA A 708 25.61 4.43 -15.40
C ALA A 708 25.27 4.16 -16.87
N LEU A 709 24.81 5.19 -17.57
CA LEU A 709 24.71 5.23 -19.03
C LEU A 709 25.86 6.09 -19.56
N ILE A 710 26.70 5.51 -20.41
CA ILE A 710 27.92 6.15 -20.95
C ILE A 710 27.76 6.30 -22.46
N GLY A 711 27.88 7.55 -22.96
CA GLY A 711 27.81 7.85 -24.39
C GLY A 711 29.06 7.32 -25.12
N GLU A 712 28.87 6.53 -26.17
CA GLU A 712 29.95 5.88 -26.92
C GLU A 712 30.87 6.90 -27.63
N SER A 713 30.29 8.00 -28.09
CA SER A 713 31.03 8.99 -28.88
C SER A 713 31.65 10.09 -28.04
N THR A 714 30.93 10.58 -27.04
CA THR A 714 31.32 11.75 -26.23
C THR A 714 31.92 11.36 -24.89
N GLY A 715 31.68 10.14 -24.40
CA GLY A 715 32.02 9.74 -23.04
C GLY A 715 31.10 10.39 -21.98
N LYS A 716 30.06 11.12 -22.38
CA LYS A 716 29.11 11.74 -21.45
C LYS A 716 28.46 10.69 -20.59
N THR A 717 28.56 10.84 -19.29
CA THR A 717 28.10 9.81 -18.35
C THR A 717 26.94 10.33 -17.52
N TYR A 718 25.83 9.57 -17.52
CA TYR A 718 24.70 9.75 -16.63
C TYR A 718 24.71 8.63 -15.59
N ARG A 719 24.82 8.98 -14.32
CA ARG A 719 24.90 8.04 -13.19
C ARG A 719 23.95 8.42 -12.08
N ILE A 720 23.62 7.48 -11.25
CA ILE A 720 22.81 7.70 -10.04
C ILE A 720 23.43 8.81 -9.18
N GLY A 721 22.57 9.68 -8.61
CA GLY A 721 22.97 10.87 -7.86
C GLY A 721 23.31 12.09 -8.73
N GLY A 722 23.36 11.96 -10.06
CA GLY A 722 23.53 13.07 -10.99
C GLY A 722 22.28 13.95 -11.07
N ARG A 723 22.48 15.29 -11.10
CA ARG A 723 21.39 16.25 -11.33
C ARG A 723 21.23 16.54 -12.82
N VAL A 724 19.98 16.59 -13.25
CA VAL A 724 19.61 16.89 -14.63
C VAL A 724 18.44 17.86 -14.68
N ARG A 725 18.44 18.75 -15.67
CA ARG A 725 17.30 19.60 -15.97
C ARG A 725 16.42 18.87 -16.99
N VAL A 726 15.17 18.72 -16.68
CA VAL A 726 14.22 17.95 -17.48
C VAL A 726 12.93 18.75 -17.70
N LYS A 727 12.20 18.40 -18.73
CA LYS A 727 10.83 18.90 -18.93
C LYS A 727 9.86 17.73 -18.99
N ILE A 728 8.64 17.96 -18.56
CA ILE A 728 7.54 17.00 -18.67
C ILE A 728 7.17 16.85 -20.14
N SER A 729 7.51 15.73 -20.75
CA SER A 729 7.27 15.49 -22.19
C SER A 729 5.99 14.71 -22.46
N GLY A 730 5.52 13.92 -21.50
CA GLY A 730 4.29 13.12 -21.62
C GLY A 730 3.83 12.61 -20.28
N VAL A 731 2.54 12.27 -20.20
CA VAL A 731 1.95 11.69 -18.98
C VAL A 731 0.98 10.58 -19.37
N ASN A 732 1.05 9.47 -18.65
CA ASN A 732 0.07 8.40 -18.75
C ASN A 732 -0.57 8.17 -17.36
N VAL A 733 -1.72 8.84 -17.14
CA VAL A 733 -2.43 8.82 -15.87
C VAL A 733 -2.80 7.39 -15.45
N ALA A 734 -3.36 6.59 -16.37
CA ALA A 734 -3.79 5.22 -16.08
C ALA A 734 -2.65 4.29 -15.60
N ARG A 735 -1.40 4.65 -15.89
CA ARG A 735 -0.21 3.92 -15.45
C ARG A 735 0.57 4.61 -14.33
N GLY A 736 0.16 5.82 -13.94
CA GLY A 736 0.91 6.65 -13.01
C GLY A 736 2.33 6.93 -13.51
N GLN A 737 2.50 7.20 -14.83
CA GLN A 737 3.81 7.40 -15.46
C GLN A 737 3.96 8.83 -15.96
N ILE A 738 5.15 9.39 -15.71
CA ILE A 738 5.56 10.70 -16.19
C ILE A 738 6.78 10.49 -17.09
N ASP A 739 6.66 10.86 -18.37
CA ASP A 739 7.76 10.81 -19.30
C ASP A 739 8.48 12.17 -19.32
N LEU A 740 9.79 12.12 -19.31
CA LEU A 740 10.66 13.30 -19.24
C LEU A 740 11.50 13.41 -20.51
N ALA A 741 11.86 14.63 -20.88
CA ALA A 741 12.86 14.92 -21.89
C ALA A 741 13.96 15.78 -21.28
N LEU A 742 15.20 15.56 -21.72
CA LEU A 742 16.34 16.36 -21.28
C LEU A 742 16.21 17.80 -21.79
N VAL A 743 16.47 18.77 -20.93
CA VAL A 743 16.65 20.18 -21.31
C VAL A 743 18.15 20.43 -21.44
N GLU A 744 18.57 20.90 -22.64
CA GLU A 744 19.99 21.19 -22.95
C GLU A 744 20.57 22.36 -22.12
#